data_b0cc9f0ee17d408dd960e7bb3818c814
#
_entry.id   b0cc9f0ee17d408dd960e7bb3818c814
#
_cell.length_a   1.000
_cell.length_b   1.000
_cell.length_c   1.000
_cell.angle_alpha   90.00
_cell.angle_beta   90.00
_cell.angle_gamma   90.00
#
_symmetry.space_group_name_H-M   'P 1'
#
loop_
_entity.id
_entity.type
_entity.pdbx_description
1 polymer ?
#
loop_
_entity_poly.entity_id
_entity_poly.type
_entity_poly.pdbx_seq_one_letter_code
_entity_poly.pdbx_strand_id
1 'polypeptide(L)'
;MSKIIGIDLGTTNSCVAVMEGNEPVVIANSEGKRTTPSIVAFVENGERKVGDPAKRQAITNPKKTIYSIKRFMGNSFGEVTKEIERVPYNVVKGDNNTPRVEIDDRKYTPQEISAMILQKMKKTAEDFLGQEVTEAVITVPAYFNDAQRQATKEAGEIAGLTVKRIINEPTAAALAYGLDKAHRDMKIVVFDCGGGTHDVSVLELGDGVFEVKSTDGDTHLGGDDFDQVIIEWLATEFKNEHGMDLTRDAMALQRLKEAAEKAKIELSSSTQTEINLPYITADQNGPKHLVRTLSRAKFEQLADSLIKRTIEPCRSALKNAGLSTSDIDEIILVGGSTRIPAIQEAVKSFFGKEPSKGVNPDEVVAIGAAIQGGVLTGEVKDVLLLDVTPLSLGIETMGGVMTKLIEANTTIPSKKSEVFSTASDNQPSVEIHILQGERPMANQNRTIGRFHLDGIPPAPRGVPQIEVTFDIDANGILHVGAKDKATGKEQKIRIEASSGLSDEEIKKMKQEAEANAEADKKAKEEVDKLNAADALIFSTEKQLKEYGDKISADKKAPIESALKRLQDAYAAKNFADIETAQTELQNAWNAASEEMYKATQEAGAQGAPAGEGQPQGDASGADNVTDVDFEEVKDDKK
;
A
#
# COMPACT_ATOMS: atom_id res chain seq x y z
N MET A 1 7.70 -5.27 34.06
CA MET A 1 6.95 -5.33 32.79
C MET A 1 7.96 -5.59 31.68
N SER A 2 7.67 -6.44 30.71
CA SER A 2 8.59 -6.60 29.56
C SER A 2 8.66 -5.28 28.80
N LYS A 3 9.86 -4.87 28.41
CA LYS A 3 10.06 -3.68 27.60
C LYS A 3 9.74 -3.99 26.14
N ILE A 4 9.01 -3.08 25.49
CA ILE A 4 8.79 -3.15 24.05
C ILE A 4 9.89 -2.33 23.38
N ILE A 5 10.66 -2.95 22.48
CA ILE A 5 11.68 -2.26 21.71
C ILE A 5 11.12 -1.70 20.40
N GLY A 6 11.64 -0.56 19.97
CA GLY A 6 11.36 0.00 18.65
C GLY A 6 12.48 -0.34 17.68
N ILE A 7 12.15 -0.95 16.54
CA ILE A 7 13.13 -1.33 15.53
C ILE A 7 12.78 -0.63 14.20
N ASP A 8 13.75 0.14 13.70
CA ASP A 8 13.80 0.55 12.30
C ASP A 8 14.50 -0.56 11.50
N LEU A 9 13.74 -1.32 10.72
CA LEU A 9 14.27 -2.35 9.82
C LEU A 9 14.54 -1.72 8.45
N GLY A 10 15.65 -0.99 8.34
CA GLY A 10 16.00 -0.30 7.10
C GLY A 10 16.58 -1.21 6.01
N THR A 11 16.51 -0.78 4.75
CA THR A 11 17.08 -1.51 3.60
C THR A 11 18.60 -1.67 3.72
N THR A 12 19.29 -0.59 4.12
CA THR A 12 20.76 -0.55 4.21
C THR A 12 21.26 -0.66 5.64
N ASN A 13 20.62 0.04 6.58
CA ASN A 13 20.96 0.04 8.00
C ASN A 13 19.69 -0.11 8.83
N SER A 14 19.81 -0.83 9.95
CA SER A 14 18.76 -0.96 10.97
C SER A 14 19.18 -0.28 12.26
N CYS A 15 18.19 0.18 13.02
CA CYS A 15 18.40 0.87 14.29
C CYS A 15 17.43 0.33 15.34
N VAL A 16 17.84 0.27 16.61
CA VAL A 16 16.99 -0.15 17.72
C VAL A 16 17.01 0.87 18.85
N ALA A 17 15.85 1.14 19.40
CA ALA A 17 15.66 2.05 20.51
C ALA A 17 14.67 1.48 21.54
N VAL A 18 14.68 2.03 22.75
CA VAL A 18 13.79 1.64 23.84
C VAL A 18 13.41 2.86 24.67
N MET A 19 12.25 2.82 25.32
CA MET A 19 11.89 3.82 26.34
C MET A 19 12.62 3.53 27.66
N GLU A 20 13.40 4.49 28.14
CA GLU A 20 13.98 4.48 29.47
C GLU A 20 13.37 5.62 30.31
N GLY A 21 12.47 5.25 31.21
CA GLY A 21 11.60 6.25 31.83
C GLY A 21 10.74 6.96 30.80
N ASN A 22 10.82 8.28 30.74
CA ASN A 22 10.02 9.09 29.79
C ASN A 22 10.80 9.47 28.52
N GLU A 23 12.03 8.97 28.33
CA GLU A 23 12.88 9.34 27.21
C GLU A 23 13.20 8.13 26.32
N PRO A 24 13.14 8.26 25.00
CA PRO A 24 13.58 7.23 24.08
C PRO A 24 15.11 7.22 23.97
N VAL A 25 15.72 6.04 24.07
CA VAL A 25 17.17 5.84 23.99
C VAL A 25 17.51 4.94 22.80
N VAL A 26 18.36 5.41 21.91
CA VAL A 26 18.90 4.60 20.82
C VAL A 26 20.05 3.76 21.37
N ILE A 27 19.99 2.45 21.14
CA ILE A 27 20.92 1.48 21.68
C ILE A 27 22.10 1.29 20.72
N ALA A 28 23.32 1.42 21.24
CA ALA A 28 24.51 1.11 20.47
C ALA A 28 24.74 -0.41 20.39
N ASN A 29 25.14 -0.90 19.23
CA ASN A 29 25.46 -2.30 19.02
C ASN A 29 26.82 -2.70 19.64
N SER A 30 27.17 -3.99 19.54
CA SER A 30 28.43 -4.53 20.05
C SER A 30 29.68 -3.89 19.42
N GLU A 31 29.56 -3.25 18.27
CA GLU A 31 30.59 -2.52 17.55
C GLU A 31 30.65 -1.03 17.95
N GLY A 32 29.84 -0.61 18.93
CA GLY A 32 29.73 0.77 19.43
C GLY A 32 29.01 1.74 18.51
N LYS A 33 28.30 1.24 17.48
CA LYS A 33 27.54 2.05 16.53
C LYS A 33 26.05 2.06 16.88
N ARG A 34 25.38 3.17 16.60
CA ARG A 34 23.94 3.34 16.82
C ARG A 34 23.07 2.76 15.70
N THR A 35 23.68 2.49 14.55
CA THR A 35 23.06 1.77 13.43
C THR A 35 23.85 0.50 13.10
N THR A 36 23.16 -0.51 12.61
CA THR A 36 23.72 -1.79 12.21
C THR A 36 23.44 -2.03 10.73
N PRO A 37 24.44 -2.32 9.89
CA PRO A 37 24.21 -2.67 8.49
C PRO A 37 23.23 -3.84 8.36
N SER A 38 22.21 -3.69 7.51
CA SER A 38 21.21 -4.74 7.20
C SER A 38 21.80 -5.78 6.26
N ILE A 39 22.90 -6.40 6.69
CA ILE A 39 23.71 -7.34 5.90
C ILE A 39 23.88 -8.65 6.67
N VAL A 40 23.64 -9.76 5.97
CA VAL A 40 23.83 -11.12 6.51
C VAL A 40 24.84 -11.86 5.63
N ALA A 41 25.83 -12.49 6.24
CA ALA A 41 26.80 -13.30 5.52
C ALA A 41 26.85 -14.73 6.06
N PHE A 42 26.90 -15.69 5.15
CA PHE A 42 27.08 -17.10 5.43
C PHE A 42 28.54 -17.48 5.21
N VAL A 43 29.17 -17.98 6.25
CA VAL A 43 30.58 -18.38 6.20
C VAL A 43 30.71 -19.91 6.22
N GLU A 44 31.93 -20.37 5.99
CA GLU A 44 32.24 -21.80 6.11
C GLU A 44 31.84 -22.32 7.50
N ASN A 45 31.45 -23.57 7.61
CA ASN A 45 30.94 -24.23 8.83
C ASN A 45 29.51 -23.82 9.26
N GLY A 46 28.72 -23.13 8.43
CA GLY A 46 27.34 -22.77 8.71
C GLY A 46 27.15 -21.63 9.72
N GLU A 47 28.22 -20.97 10.14
CA GLU A 47 28.14 -19.75 10.95
C GLU A 47 27.54 -18.59 10.13
N ARG A 48 26.74 -17.76 10.80
CA ARG A 48 26.14 -16.55 10.23
C ARG A 48 26.74 -15.30 10.88
N LYS A 49 27.06 -14.31 10.05
CA LYS A 49 27.49 -12.97 10.52
C LYS A 49 26.43 -11.95 10.11
N VAL A 50 26.16 -10.99 10.98
CA VAL A 50 25.16 -9.94 10.74
C VAL A 50 25.80 -8.58 11.06
N GLY A 51 25.47 -7.56 10.28
CA GLY A 51 25.94 -6.21 10.49
C GLY A 51 27.38 -5.97 9.97
N ASP A 52 28.17 -5.22 10.70
CA ASP A 52 29.56 -4.88 10.33
C ASP A 52 30.46 -6.10 10.07
N PRO A 53 30.37 -7.19 10.85
CA PRO A 53 31.14 -8.41 10.55
C PRO A 53 30.78 -9.02 9.19
N ALA A 54 29.51 -8.95 8.77
CA ALA A 54 29.07 -9.39 7.46
C ALA A 54 29.54 -8.44 6.35
N LYS A 55 29.44 -7.12 6.57
CA LYS A 55 29.88 -6.09 5.61
C LYS A 55 31.37 -6.22 5.30
N ARG A 56 32.23 -6.47 6.31
CA ARG A 56 33.68 -6.60 6.13
C ARG A 56 34.12 -7.73 5.21
N GLN A 57 33.33 -8.78 5.04
CA GLN A 57 33.68 -9.89 4.15
C GLN A 57 32.97 -9.85 2.78
N ALA A 58 32.15 -8.84 2.52
CA ALA A 58 31.35 -8.76 1.30
C ALA A 58 32.20 -8.85 0.02
N ILE A 59 33.37 -8.25 -0.01
CA ILE A 59 34.31 -8.31 -1.15
C ILE A 59 34.82 -9.73 -1.39
N THR A 60 35.20 -10.43 -0.34
CA THR A 60 35.82 -11.76 -0.44
C THR A 60 34.80 -12.89 -0.53
N ASN A 61 33.57 -12.62 -0.12
CA ASN A 61 32.45 -13.58 -0.12
C ASN A 61 31.15 -12.96 -0.68
N PRO A 62 31.17 -12.36 -1.89
CA PRO A 62 30.02 -11.61 -2.41
C PRO A 62 28.78 -12.49 -2.66
N LYS A 63 28.96 -13.73 -3.07
CA LYS A 63 27.86 -14.64 -3.38
C LYS A 63 27.10 -15.15 -2.15
N LYS A 64 27.70 -15.09 -0.97
CA LYS A 64 27.09 -15.53 0.29
C LYS A 64 26.92 -14.36 1.28
N THR A 65 27.02 -13.13 0.81
CA THR A 65 26.78 -11.92 1.60
C THR A 65 25.56 -11.19 1.04
N ILE A 66 24.49 -11.20 1.83
CA ILE A 66 23.15 -10.74 1.44
C ILE A 66 22.92 -9.35 2.00
N TYR A 67 22.56 -8.42 1.15
CA TYR A 67 22.18 -7.04 1.48
C TYR A 67 20.96 -6.60 0.68
N SER A 68 20.36 -5.48 1.03
CA SER A 68 19.16 -4.92 0.40
C SER A 68 17.97 -5.92 0.30
N ILE A 69 17.92 -6.89 1.22
CA ILE A 69 16.91 -7.96 1.22
C ILE A 69 15.47 -7.42 1.33
N LYS A 70 15.30 -6.25 1.94
CA LYS A 70 14.00 -5.58 2.07
C LYS A 70 13.33 -5.31 0.72
N ARG A 71 14.11 -5.13 -0.37
CA ARG A 71 13.60 -4.95 -1.74
C ARG A 71 12.92 -6.20 -2.31
N PHE A 72 13.16 -7.37 -1.73
CA PHE A 72 12.52 -8.64 -2.12
C PHE A 72 11.33 -9.00 -1.24
N MET A 73 11.13 -8.28 -0.12
CA MET A 73 10.13 -8.58 0.88
C MET A 73 8.70 -8.43 0.32
N GLY A 74 7.89 -9.50 0.41
CA GLY A 74 6.48 -9.48 0.01
C GLY A 74 6.21 -9.37 -1.48
N ASN A 75 7.24 -9.44 -2.33
CA ASN A 75 7.13 -9.34 -3.78
C ASN A 75 7.10 -10.72 -4.45
N SER A 76 6.55 -10.78 -5.65
CA SER A 76 6.69 -11.94 -6.53
C SER A 76 8.05 -11.92 -7.27
N PHE A 77 8.51 -13.10 -7.71
CA PHE A 77 9.80 -13.22 -8.41
C PHE A 77 9.86 -12.38 -9.70
N GLY A 78 8.74 -12.27 -10.42
CA GLY A 78 8.66 -11.49 -11.66
C GLY A 78 8.78 -9.98 -11.45
N GLU A 79 8.39 -9.48 -10.28
CA GLU A 79 8.42 -8.05 -9.95
C GLU A 79 9.82 -7.54 -9.61
N VAL A 80 10.72 -8.42 -9.19
CA VAL A 80 12.05 -8.06 -8.68
C VAL A 80 13.20 -8.41 -9.64
N THR A 81 12.92 -8.61 -10.93
CA THR A 81 13.93 -9.01 -11.93
C THR A 81 15.08 -8.00 -12.04
N LYS A 82 14.79 -6.71 -12.01
CA LYS A 82 15.80 -5.64 -12.02
C LYS A 82 16.69 -5.66 -10.77
N GLU A 83 16.11 -5.95 -9.61
CA GLU A 83 16.84 -6.05 -8.35
C GLU A 83 17.76 -7.28 -8.35
N ILE A 84 17.30 -8.40 -8.95
CA ILE A 84 18.09 -9.62 -9.10
C ILE A 84 19.36 -9.36 -9.91
N GLU A 85 19.27 -8.57 -10.98
CA GLU A 85 20.42 -8.23 -11.84
C GLU A 85 21.49 -7.36 -11.14
N ARG A 86 21.11 -6.68 -10.06
CA ARG A 86 21.98 -5.72 -9.32
C ARG A 86 22.75 -6.35 -8.15
N VAL A 87 22.44 -7.59 -7.80
CA VAL A 87 23.05 -8.26 -6.65
C VAL A 87 23.99 -9.39 -7.08
N PRO A 88 25.11 -9.61 -6.38
CA PRO A 88 26.08 -10.65 -6.71
C PRO A 88 25.68 -12.06 -6.20
N TYR A 89 24.73 -12.14 -5.29
CA TYR A 89 24.23 -13.40 -4.74
C TYR A 89 23.08 -13.96 -5.59
N ASN A 90 22.85 -15.27 -5.49
CA ASN A 90 21.87 -15.94 -6.32
C ASN A 90 20.46 -15.80 -5.76
N VAL A 91 19.55 -15.24 -6.56
CA VAL A 91 18.12 -15.16 -6.24
C VAL A 91 17.35 -16.03 -7.23
N VAL A 92 16.62 -17.00 -6.72
CA VAL A 92 15.90 -17.99 -7.50
C VAL A 92 14.41 -17.93 -7.22
N LYS A 93 13.62 -18.45 -8.16
CA LYS A 93 12.18 -18.62 -7.97
C LYS A 93 11.91 -19.73 -6.98
N GLY A 94 11.16 -19.44 -5.93
CA GLY A 94 10.66 -20.39 -4.94
C GLY A 94 9.17 -20.72 -5.13
N ASP A 95 8.61 -21.38 -4.13
CA ASP A 95 7.19 -21.68 -4.06
C ASP A 95 6.35 -20.40 -4.12
N ASN A 96 5.12 -20.51 -4.65
CA ASN A 96 4.19 -19.39 -4.83
C ASN A 96 4.76 -18.22 -5.64
N ASN A 97 5.70 -18.50 -6.57
CA ASN A 97 6.34 -17.48 -7.38
C ASN A 97 7.08 -16.39 -6.56
N THR A 98 7.58 -16.71 -5.37
CA THR A 98 8.28 -15.76 -4.50
C THR A 98 9.80 -15.83 -4.72
N PRO A 99 10.55 -14.71 -4.52
CA PRO A 99 12.01 -14.73 -4.58
C PRO A 99 12.59 -15.50 -3.37
N ARG A 100 13.66 -16.25 -3.63
CA ARG A 100 14.45 -16.96 -2.61
C ARG A 100 15.92 -16.69 -2.83
N VAL A 101 16.65 -16.46 -1.76
CA VAL A 101 18.12 -16.39 -1.81
C VAL A 101 18.67 -17.80 -1.66
N GLU A 102 19.40 -18.26 -2.67
CA GLU A 102 20.01 -19.60 -2.67
C GLU A 102 21.44 -19.52 -2.15
N ILE A 103 21.69 -20.20 -1.03
CA ILE A 103 23.00 -20.34 -0.40
C ILE A 103 23.29 -21.82 -0.25
N ASP A 104 24.30 -22.30 -0.96
CA ASP A 104 24.61 -23.73 -1.07
C ASP A 104 23.36 -24.52 -1.50
N ASP A 105 22.92 -25.50 -0.74
CA ASP A 105 21.75 -26.32 -1.04
C ASP A 105 20.43 -25.80 -0.40
N ARG A 106 20.45 -24.62 0.22
CA ARG A 106 19.30 -24.05 0.93
C ARG A 106 18.78 -22.75 0.28
N LYS A 107 17.47 -22.65 0.18
CA LYS A 107 16.76 -21.47 -0.29
C LYS A 107 16.11 -20.73 0.88
N TYR A 108 16.57 -19.53 1.12
CA TYR A 108 16.09 -18.66 2.20
C TYR A 108 15.03 -17.69 1.69
N THR A 109 13.97 -17.48 2.47
CA THR A 109 13.00 -16.43 2.20
C THR A 109 13.59 -15.05 2.56
N PRO A 110 13.10 -13.96 1.96
CA PRO A 110 13.43 -12.63 2.43
C PRO A 110 13.08 -12.42 3.92
N GLN A 111 12.00 -13.04 4.41
CA GLN A 111 11.61 -13.02 5.81
C GLN A 111 12.65 -13.67 6.72
N GLU A 112 13.19 -14.85 6.34
CA GLU A 112 14.25 -15.52 7.11
C GLU A 112 15.53 -14.68 7.20
N ILE A 113 15.95 -14.06 6.10
CA ILE A 113 17.14 -13.18 6.10
C ILE A 113 16.88 -11.92 6.95
N SER A 114 15.71 -11.30 6.81
CA SER A 114 15.33 -10.13 7.63
C SER A 114 15.21 -10.50 9.11
N ALA A 115 14.73 -11.71 9.42
CA ALA A 115 14.68 -12.22 10.80
C ALA A 115 16.07 -12.32 11.44
N MET A 116 17.10 -12.66 10.68
CA MET A 116 18.48 -12.68 11.19
C MET A 116 18.96 -11.27 11.59
N ILE A 117 18.57 -10.25 10.84
CA ILE A 117 18.83 -8.85 11.19
C ILE A 117 18.06 -8.46 12.47
N LEU A 118 16.77 -8.82 12.54
CA LEU A 118 15.94 -8.56 13.71
C LEU A 118 16.44 -9.29 14.95
N GLN A 119 16.97 -10.50 14.81
CA GLN A 119 17.64 -11.22 15.92
C GLN A 119 18.87 -10.46 16.44
N LYS A 120 19.65 -9.82 15.55
CA LYS A 120 20.78 -8.95 15.97
C LYS A 120 20.26 -7.73 16.72
N MET A 121 19.15 -7.12 16.28
CA MET A 121 18.54 -5.98 16.97
C MET A 121 17.99 -6.39 18.35
N LYS A 122 17.30 -7.53 18.42
CA LYS A 122 16.84 -8.13 19.69
C LYS A 122 18.00 -8.35 20.64
N LYS A 123 19.06 -9.03 20.17
CA LYS A 123 20.25 -9.30 20.99
C LYS A 123 20.93 -8.02 21.49
N THR A 124 21.04 -7.00 20.61
CA THR A 124 21.57 -5.69 20.99
C THR A 124 20.78 -5.05 22.12
N ALA A 125 19.45 -5.16 22.07
CA ALA A 125 18.58 -4.64 23.12
C ALA A 125 18.68 -5.46 24.42
N GLU A 126 18.74 -6.79 24.33
CA GLU A 126 18.93 -7.68 25.48
C GLU A 126 20.24 -7.43 26.21
N ASP A 127 21.33 -7.24 25.47
CA ASP A 127 22.65 -6.93 26.02
C ASP A 127 22.66 -5.57 26.75
N PHE A 128 21.95 -4.60 26.23
CA PHE A 128 21.81 -3.28 26.86
C PHE A 128 20.91 -3.32 28.11
N LEU A 129 19.76 -3.98 28.02
CA LEU A 129 18.75 -4.03 29.08
C LEU A 129 19.08 -5.04 30.19
N GLY A 130 19.98 -6.01 29.93
CA GLY A 130 20.30 -7.11 30.84
C GLY A 130 19.15 -8.07 31.11
N GLN A 131 18.14 -8.10 30.21
CA GLN A 131 16.97 -8.97 30.31
C GLN A 131 16.52 -9.44 28.92
N GLU A 132 15.72 -10.51 28.90
CA GLU A 132 15.10 -11.00 27.66
C GLU A 132 14.11 -9.98 27.08
N VAL A 133 14.11 -9.84 25.76
CA VAL A 133 13.20 -9.00 24.99
C VAL A 133 12.34 -9.88 24.10
N THR A 134 11.03 -9.83 24.31
CA THR A 134 10.06 -10.66 23.58
C THR A 134 9.09 -9.87 22.71
N GLU A 135 9.03 -8.55 22.85
CA GLU A 135 8.04 -7.70 22.19
C GLU A 135 8.72 -6.54 21.44
N ALA A 136 8.20 -6.22 20.26
CA ALA A 136 8.72 -5.14 19.44
C ALA A 136 7.63 -4.38 18.67
N VAL A 137 7.92 -3.10 18.38
CA VAL A 137 7.31 -2.31 17.31
C VAL A 137 8.32 -2.29 16.17
N ILE A 138 7.91 -2.65 14.96
CA ILE A 138 8.78 -2.70 13.77
C ILE A 138 8.25 -1.73 12.72
N THR A 139 9.14 -0.99 12.07
CA THR A 139 8.77 0.00 11.06
C THR A 139 8.77 -0.57 9.65
N VAL A 140 7.93 0.03 8.80
CA VAL A 140 7.87 -0.24 7.37
C VAL A 140 7.73 1.07 6.61
N PRO A 141 8.15 1.14 5.34
CA PRO A 141 7.81 2.25 4.47
C PRO A 141 6.29 2.50 4.43
N ALA A 142 5.87 3.75 4.39
CA ALA A 142 4.45 4.09 4.37
C ALA A 142 3.72 3.48 3.16
N TYR A 143 4.44 3.36 2.06
CA TYR A 143 3.94 2.84 0.79
C TYR A 143 4.00 1.31 0.66
N PHE A 144 4.48 0.60 1.69
CA PHE A 144 4.41 -0.87 1.71
C PHE A 144 2.96 -1.34 1.64
N ASN A 145 2.71 -2.27 0.73
CA ASN A 145 1.43 -2.93 0.60
C ASN A 145 1.21 -3.96 1.73
N ASP A 146 0.03 -4.53 1.78
CA ASP A 146 -0.37 -5.51 2.81
C ASP A 146 0.57 -6.73 2.86
N ALA A 147 0.95 -7.28 1.70
CA ALA A 147 1.85 -8.44 1.62
C ALA A 147 3.26 -8.13 2.18
N GLN A 148 3.79 -6.94 1.93
CA GLN A 148 5.08 -6.49 2.45
C GLN A 148 5.03 -6.24 3.97
N ARG A 149 3.93 -5.67 4.47
CA ARG A 149 3.67 -5.49 5.91
C ARG A 149 3.57 -6.83 6.63
N GLN A 150 2.81 -7.76 6.05
CA GLN A 150 2.67 -9.11 6.58
C GLN A 150 4.01 -9.86 6.60
N ALA A 151 4.78 -9.81 5.51
CA ALA A 151 6.11 -10.43 5.44
C ALA A 151 7.08 -9.83 6.49
N THR A 152 6.98 -8.52 6.77
CA THR A 152 7.77 -7.87 7.82
C THR A 152 7.35 -8.36 9.22
N LYS A 153 6.06 -8.52 9.48
CA LYS A 153 5.54 -9.09 10.72
C LYS A 153 6.02 -10.52 10.92
N GLU A 154 5.94 -11.36 9.89
CA GLU A 154 6.45 -12.73 9.88
C GLU A 154 7.96 -12.80 10.18
N ALA A 155 8.75 -11.88 9.61
CA ALA A 155 10.18 -11.78 9.93
C ALA A 155 10.42 -11.51 11.42
N GLY A 156 9.60 -10.66 12.05
CA GLY A 156 9.61 -10.42 13.49
C GLY A 156 9.29 -11.68 14.30
N GLU A 157 8.26 -12.41 13.90
CA GLU A 157 7.85 -13.66 14.53
C GLU A 157 8.93 -14.75 14.40
N ILE A 158 9.56 -14.88 13.22
CA ILE A 158 10.70 -15.79 12.97
C ILE A 158 11.91 -15.39 13.83
N ALA A 159 12.10 -14.09 14.09
CA ALA A 159 13.15 -13.61 14.99
C ALA A 159 12.88 -13.88 16.48
N GLY A 160 11.72 -14.43 16.83
CA GLY A 160 11.30 -14.69 18.21
C GLY A 160 10.79 -13.44 18.92
N LEU A 161 10.17 -12.52 18.16
CA LEU A 161 9.54 -11.31 18.67
C LEU A 161 8.03 -11.36 18.47
N THR A 162 7.27 -11.01 19.48
CA THR A 162 5.85 -10.68 19.33
C THR A 162 5.76 -9.26 18.78
N VAL A 163 5.37 -9.13 17.52
CA VAL A 163 5.22 -7.82 16.86
C VAL A 163 3.92 -7.18 17.34
N LYS A 164 4.04 -6.22 18.23
CA LYS A 164 2.89 -5.51 18.84
C LYS A 164 2.26 -4.53 17.88
N ARG A 165 3.09 -3.91 17.02
CA ARG A 165 2.66 -2.94 16.02
C ARG A 165 3.63 -2.94 14.84
N ILE A 166 3.08 -2.85 13.63
CA ILE A 166 3.78 -2.37 12.44
C ILE A 166 3.42 -0.89 12.30
N ILE A 167 4.41 -0.01 12.20
CA ILE A 167 4.23 1.44 12.08
C ILE A 167 4.96 1.96 10.83
N ASN A 168 4.38 2.95 10.16
CA ASN A 168 5.03 3.59 9.02
C ASN A 168 6.24 4.41 9.44
N GLU A 169 7.34 4.33 8.69
CA GLU A 169 8.60 5.04 8.95
C GLU A 169 8.40 6.55 9.09
N PRO A 170 7.73 7.26 8.15
CA PRO A 170 7.50 8.70 8.29
C PRO A 170 6.58 9.05 9.47
N THR A 171 5.64 8.16 9.80
CA THR A 171 4.74 8.35 10.94
C THR A 171 5.50 8.22 12.27
N ALA A 172 6.40 7.22 12.36
CA ALA A 172 7.29 7.08 13.51
C ALA A 172 8.21 8.31 13.66
N ALA A 173 8.78 8.80 12.55
CA ALA A 173 9.61 10.00 12.57
C ALA A 173 8.84 11.25 13.02
N ALA A 174 7.59 11.41 12.58
CA ALA A 174 6.71 12.50 13.02
C ALA A 174 6.43 12.42 14.54
N LEU A 175 6.20 11.21 15.05
CA LEU A 175 5.98 10.98 16.48
C LEU A 175 7.21 11.37 17.31
N ALA A 176 8.41 10.99 16.86
CA ALA A 176 9.66 11.38 17.52
C ALA A 176 9.92 12.89 17.47
N TYR A 177 9.64 13.53 16.33
CA TYR A 177 9.79 14.98 16.15
C TYR A 177 8.79 15.77 16.97
N GLY A 178 7.54 15.32 17.02
CA GLY A 178 6.42 16.07 17.57
C GLY A 178 6.14 15.82 19.06
N LEU A 179 6.83 14.86 19.70
CA LEU A 179 6.53 14.48 21.09
C LEU A 179 6.55 15.67 22.06
N ASP A 180 7.54 16.54 21.91
CA ASP A 180 7.67 17.78 22.70
C ASP A 180 6.80 18.94 22.18
N LYS A 181 6.14 18.79 21.05
CA LYS A 181 5.32 19.79 20.34
C LYS A 181 3.85 19.41 20.26
N ALA A 182 3.43 18.36 20.95
CA ALA A 182 2.09 17.78 20.87
C ALA A 182 0.92 18.76 21.15
N HIS A 183 1.21 19.89 21.79
CA HIS A 183 0.23 20.95 22.08
C HIS A 183 0.21 22.09 21.05
N ARG A 184 0.90 21.93 19.92
CA ARG A 184 0.91 22.93 18.84
C ARG A 184 0.17 22.37 17.64
N ASP A 185 -0.75 23.15 17.09
CA ASP A 185 -1.36 22.84 15.81
C ASP A 185 -0.33 23.11 14.70
N MET A 186 0.07 22.07 14.01
CA MET A 186 1.10 22.13 12.96
C MET A 186 0.75 21.20 11.80
N LYS A 187 1.04 21.65 10.60
CA LYS A 187 1.05 20.81 9.39
C LYS A 187 2.48 20.55 8.97
N ILE A 188 2.87 19.30 8.97
CA ILE A 188 4.24 18.90 8.67
C ILE A 188 4.29 17.97 7.46
N VAL A 189 5.42 18.01 6.77
CA VAL A 189 5.77 17.01 5.76
C VAL A 189 6.96 16.23 6.28
N VAL A 190 6.84 14.91 6.29
CA VAL A 190 7.98 14.01 6.47
C VAL A 190 8.41 13.53 5.10
N PHE A 191 9.64 13.87 4.74
CA PHE A 191 10.32 13.47 3.52
C PHE A 191 11.36 12.43 3.89
N ASP A 192 11.02 11.16 3.68
CA ASP A 192 11.88 10.03 4.00
C ASP A 192 12.52 9.47 2.74
N CYS A 193 13.83 9.59 2.61
CA CYS A 193 14.61 9.00 1.52
C CYS A 193 15.70 8.12 2.12
N GLY A 194 15.40 6.84 2.24
CA GLY A 194 16.27 5.82 2.80
C GLY A 194 17.27 5.24 1.79
N GLY A 195 17.73 4.01 2.06
CA GLY A 195 18.61 3.28 1.17
C GLY A 195 17.91 2.67 -0.03
N GLY A 196 16.66 2.26 0.11
CA GLY A 196 15.90 1.53 -0.91
C GLY A 196 14.56 2.14 -1.29
N THR A 197 13.99 2.98 -0.43
CA THR A 197 12.64 3.53 -0.55
C THR A 197 12.63 5.03 -0.31
N HIS A 198 11.63 5.68 -0.89
CA HIS A 198 11.33 7.09 -0.68
C HIS A 198 9.85 7.28 -0.41
N ASP A 199 9.50 7.83 0.75
CA ASP A 199 8.15 8.11 1.18
C ASP A 199 7.99 9.60 1.53
N VAL A 200 6.81 10.14 1.24
CA VAL A 200 6.40 11.48 1.64
C VAL A 200 5.05 11.37 2.34
N SER A 201 4.97 11.82 3.58
CA SER A 201 3.72 11.87 4.33
C SER A 201 3.41 13.28 4.78
N VAL A 202 2.16 13.68 4.63
CA VAL A 202 1.61 14.95 5.13
C VAL A 202 0.81 14.66 6.38
N LEU A 203 1.14 15.32 7.49
CA LEU A 203 0.51 15.10 8.78
C LEU A 203 0.01 16.42 9.38
N GLU A 204 -1.06 16.32 10.16
CA GLU A 204 -1.52 17.35 11.10
C GLU A 204 -1.23 16.87 12.52
N LEU A 205 -0.64 17.76 13.31
CA LEU A 205 -0.36 17.57 14.72
C LEU A 205 -1.20 18.58 15.50
N GLY A 206 -1.84 18.13 16.58
CA GLY A 206 -2.61 19.01 17.49
C GLY A 206 -3.17 18.22 18.68
N ASP A 207 -3.15 18.80 19.88
CA ASP A 207 -3.69 18.22 21.12
C ASP A 207 -3.29 16.75 21.39
N GLY A 208 -2.04 16.38 21.07
CA GLY A 208 -1.54 15.01 21.23
C GLY A 208 -1.93 14.06 20.10
N VAL A 209 -2.67 14.51 19.10
CA VAL A 209 -3.05 13.72 17.94
C VAL A 209 -2.06 13.92 16.80
N PHE A 210 -1.59 12.83 16.24
CA PHE A 210 -0.75 12.77 15.03
C PHE A 210 -1.57 12.11 13.93
N GLU A 211 -2.16 12.92 13.06
CA GLU A 211 -3.03 12.45 11.99
C GLU A 211 -2.33 12.52 10.64
N VAL A 212 -2.14 11.37 9.99
CA VAL A 212 -1.68 11.33 8.59
C VAL A 212 -2.84 11.72 7.69
N LYS A 213 -2.67 12.76 6.87
CA LYS A 213 -3.67 13.23 5.91
C LYS A 213 -3.52 12.53 4.57
N SER A 214 -2.29 12.29 4.17
CA SER A 214 -1.96 11.55 2.94
C SER A 214 -0.54 11.04 2.98
N THR A 215 -0.29 10.01 2.19
CA THR A 215 1.05 9.48 1.92
C THR A 215 1.20 9.15 0.43
N ASP A 216 2.41 9.31 -0.09
CA ASP A 216 2.81 8.84 -1.41
C ASP A 216 4.29 8.45 -1.38
N GLY A 217 4.75 7.61 -2.32
CA GLY A 217 6.12 7.12 -2.28
C GLY A 217 6.59 6.42 -3.55
N ASP A 218 7.86 6.00 -3.49
CA ASP A 218 8.54 5.22 -4.53
C ASP A 218 9.45 4.22 -3.83
N THR A 219 9.09 2.96 -3.78
CA THR A 219 9.84 1.94 -3.04
C THR A 219 11.00 1.35 -3.85
N HIS A 220 11.24 1.91 -5.06
CA HIS A 220 12.43 1.65 -5.87
C HIS A 220 13.25 2.93 -6.10
N LEU A 221 13.28 3.82 -5.12
CA LEU A 221 14.07 5.03 -5.12
C LEU A 221 14.73 5.22 -3.76
N GLY A 222 16.04 5.15 -3.72
CA GLY A 222 16.82 5.35 -2.50
C GLY A 222 18.32 5.39 -2.75
N GLY A 223 19.10 5.35 -1.69
CA GLY A 223 20.57 5.44 -1.73
C GLY A 223 21.24 4.42 -2.65
N ASP A 224 20.69 3.20 -2.73
CA ASP A 224 21.18 2.15 -3.63
C ASP A 224 21.06 2.56 -5.11
N ASP A 225 20.04 3.34 -5.48
CA ASP A 225 19.85 3.82 -6.86
C ASP A 225 20.83 4.96 -7.17
N PHE A 226 21.14 5.79 -6.18
CA PHE A 226 22.21 6.79 -6.29
C PHE A 226 23.60 6.15 -6.38
N ASP A 227 23.85 5.04 -5.69
CA ASP A 227 25.06 4.25 -5.87
C ASP A 227 25.13 3.64 -7.26
N GLN A 228 24.01 3.15 -7.77
CA GLN A 228 23.93 2.48 -9.06
C GLN A 228 24.36 3.39 -10.22
N VAL A 229 23.99 4.67 -10.23
CA VAL A 229 24.42 5.60 -11.28
C VAL A 229 25.94 5.83 -11.26
N ILE A 230 26.58 5.76 -10.10
CA ILE A 230 28.05 5.85 -9.98
C ILE A 230 28.68 4.54 -10.49
N ILE A 231 28.12 3.37 -10.12
CA ILE A 231 28.60 2.06 -10.58
C ILE A 231 28.54 1.98 -12.11
N GLU A 232 27.43 2.37 -12.71
CA GLU A 232 27.22 2.36 -14.15
C GLU A 232 28.20 3.31 -14.88
N TRP A 233 28.42 4.48 -14.32
CA TRP A 233 29.42 5.41 -14.84
C TRP A 233 30.82 4.80 -14.78
N LEU A 234 31.26 4.28 -13.64
CA LEU A 234 32.59 3.66 -13.48
C LEU A 234 32.78 2.44 -14.39
N ALA A 235 31.78 1.58 -14.49
CA ALA A 235 31.81 0.39 -15.34
C ALA A 235 31.89 0.79 -16.84
N THR A 236 31.15 1.82 -17.26
CA THR A 236 31.18 2.34 -18.61
C THR A 236 32.53 2.94 -18.97
N GLU A 237 33.08 3.79 -18.09
CA GLU A 237 34.41 4.39 -18.29
C GLU A 237 35.49 3.30 -18.41
N PHE A 238 35.45 2.30 -17.53
CA PHE A 238 36.41 1.20 -17.56
C PHE A 238 36.28 0.33 -18.81
N LYS A 239 35.03 0.04 -19.23
CA LYS A 239 34.76 -0.71 -20.46
C LYS A 239 35.24 0.03 -21.70
N ASN A 240 35.08 1.35 -21.77
CA ASN A 240 35.56 2.17 -22.88
C ASN A 240 37.10 2.18 -22.94
N GLU A 241 37.79 2.17 -21.81
CA GLU A 241 39.26 2.20 -21.75
C GLU A 241 39.90 0.82 -21.96
N HIS A 242 39.31 -0.22 -21.40
CA HIS A 242 39.90 -1.58 -21.36
C HIS A 242 39.16 -2.65 -22.11
N GLY A 243 37.95 -2.37 -22.61
CA GLY A 243 37.08 -3.35 -23.29
C GLY A 243 36.45 -4.41 -22.38
N MET A 244 36.60 -4.26 -21.06
CA MET A 244 36.20 -5.26 -20.05
C MET A 244 35.00 -4.74 -19.25
N ASP A 245 34.01 -5.60 -19.03
CA ASP A 245 32.80 -5.32 -18.28
C ASP A 245 32.96 -5.82 -16.83
N LEU A 246 33.19 -4.89 -15.91
CA LEU A 246 33.39 -5.19 -14.48
C LEU A 246 32.12 -5.73 -13.78
N THR A 247 30.93 -5.47 -14.32
CA THR A 247 29.66 -5.91 -13.69
C THR A 247 29.45 -7.41 -13.75
N ARG A 248 30.21 -8.11 -14.61
CA ARG A 248 30.14 -9.58 -14.76
C ARG A 248 30.97 -10.35 -13.73
N ASP A 249 31.87 -9.66 -13.02
CA ASP A 249 32.69 -10.24 -11.94
C ASP A 249 32.09 -9.82 -10.59
N ALA A 250 31.65 -10.79 -9.82
CA ALA A 250 30.99 -10.55 -8.53
C ALA A 250 31.86 -9.79 -7.53
N MET A 251 33.20 -10.05 -7.53
CA MET A 251 34.12 -9.33 -6.65
C MET A 251 34.35 -7.89 -7.13
N ALA A 252 34.50 -7.70 -8.45
CA ALA A 252 34.66 -6.37 -9.03
C ALA A 252 33.38 -5.54 -8.81
N LEU A 253 32.19 -6.13 -9.04
CA LEU A 253 30.91 -5.47 -8.79
C LEU A 253 30.75 -5.06 -7.33
N GLN A 254 31.09 -5.94 -6.37
CA GLN A 254 31.02 -5.62 -4.96
C GLN A 254 31.98 -4.47 -4.58
N ARG A 255 33.20 -4.46 -5.14
CA ARG A 255 34.16 -3.38 -4.93
C ARG A 255 33.68 -2.05 -5.53
N LEU A 256 33.04 -2.09 -6.71
CA LEU A 256 32.41 -0.91 -7.30
C LEU A 256 31.29 -0.37 -6.41
N LYS A 257 30.45 -1.26 -5.86
CA LYS A 257 29.35 -0.87 -4.96
C LYS A 257 29.87 -0.18 -3.70
N GLU A 258 30.85 -0.76 -3.02
CA GLU A 258 31.43 -0.16 -1.82
C GLU A 258 32.09 1.20 -2.11
N ALA A 259 32.79 1.31 -3.23
CA ALA A 259 33.40 2.55 -3.65
C ALA A 259 32.38 3.63 -4.03
N ALA A 260 31.29 3.24 -4.68
CA ALA A 260 30.19 4.14 -5.05
C ALA A 260 29.46 4.66 -3.80
N GLU A 261 29.11 3.78 -2.85
CA GLU A 261 28.50 4.16 -1.57
C GLU A 261 29.40 5.14 -0.80
N LYS A 262 30.69 4.82 -0.71
CA LYS A 262 31.67 5.68 -0.05
C LYS A 262 31.77 7.04 -0.73
N ALA A 263 31.88 7.07 -2.06
CA ALA A 263 31.97 8.31 -2.83
C ALA A 263 30.72 9.17 -2.66
N LYS A 264 29.50 8.57 -2.71
CA LYS A 264 28.23 9.26 -2.44
C LYS A 264 28.25 9.93 -1.06
N ILE A 265 28.65 9.20 -0.02
CA ILE A 265 28.74 9.72 1.35
C ILE A 265 29.74 10.88 1.44
N GLU A 266 30.95 10.73 0.88
CA GLU A 266 31.98 11.76 0.90
C GLU A 266 31.55 13.02 0.14
N LEU A 267 30.85 12.89 -0.99
CA LEU A 267 30.32 14.00 -1.78
C LEU A 267 29.18 14.77 -1.08
N SER A 268 28.62 14.25 0.00
CA SER A 268 27.67 15.02 0.82
C SER A 268 28.36 16.15 1.60
N SER A 269 29.65 16.02 1.91
CA SER A 269 30.44 17.05 2.61
C SER A 269 31.55 17.66 1.75
N SER A 270 32.07 16.92 0.76
CA SER A 270 33.18 17.34 -0.11
C SER A 270 32.70 17.69 -1.51
N THR A 271 33.44 18.55 -2.22
CA THR A 271 33.14 18.93 -3.62
C THR A 271 33.64 17.90 -4.64
N GLN A 272 34.58 17.04 -4.25
CA GLN A 272 35.11 15.95 -5.06
C GLN A 272 35.66 14.84 -4.19
N THR A 273 35.76 13.63 -4.74
CA THR A 273 36.38 12.47 -4.11
C THR A 273 37.15 11.65 -5.14
N GLU A 274 38.20 10.94 -4.70
CA GLU A 274 38.93 9.99 -5.51
C GLU A 274 38.43 8.57 -5.28
N ILE A 275 38.05 7.90 -6.35
CA ILE A 275 37.72 6.47 -6.37
C ILE A 275 38.94 5.73 -6.88
N ASN A 276 39.59 4.95 -6.00
CA ASN A 276 40.81 4.22 -6.30
C ASN A 276 40.63 2.73 -5.98
N LEU A 277 40.54 1.93 -7.02
CA LEU A 277 40.35 0.47 -6.94
C LEU A 277 41.50 -0.25 -7.63
N PRO A 278 42.62 -0.43 -6.91
CA PRO A 278 43.78 -1.14 -7.44
C PRO A 278 43.43 -2.63 -7.64
N TYR A 279 44.00 -3.22 -8.70
CA TYR A 279 43.80 -4.64 -9.02
C TYR A 279 42.30 -5.03 -9.11
N ILE A 280 41.50 -4.20 -9.78
CA ILE A 280 40.02 -4.42 -9.90
C ILE A 280 39.74 -5.67 -10.74
N THR A 281 40.56 -5.93 -11.75
CA THR A 281 40.53 -7.12 -12.61
C THR A 281 41.90 -7.33 -13.25
N ALA A 282 42.05 -8.37 -14.08
CA ALA A 282 43.24 -8.65 -14.86
C ALA A 282 42.89 -9.21 -16.25
N ASP A 283 43.77 -8.92 -17.22
CA ASP A 283 43.73 -9.52 -18.55
C ASP A 283 45.10 -10.18 -18.89
N GLN A 284 45.27 -10.56 -20.15
CA GLN A 284 46.56 -11.15 -20.64
C GLN A 284 47.76 -10.21 -20.48
N ASN A 285 47.54 -8.91 -20.37
CA ASN A 285 48.56 -7.89 -20.22
C ASN A 285 48.84 -7.54 -18.73
N GLY A 286 48.21 -8.27 -17.80
CA GLY A 286 48.39 -8.09 -16.36
C GLY A 286 47.21 -7.40 -15.66
N PRO A 287 47.46 -7.01 -14.40
CA PRO A 287 46.41 -6.40 -13.57
C PRO A 287 45.97 -5.03 -14.09
N LYS A 288 44.71 -4.73 -13.91
CA LYS A 288 44.09 -3.44 -14.24
C LYS A 288 43.63 -2.73 -12.98
N HIS A 289 43.74 -1.41 -13.02
CA HIS A 289 43.37 -0.53 -11.91
C HIS A 289 42.29 0.43 -12.39
N LEU A 290 41.36 0.80 -11.49
CA LEU A 290 40.40 1.86 -11.77
C LEU A 290 40.68 3.02 -10.83
N VAL A 291 41.06 4.16 -11.38
CA VAL A 291 41.24 5.42 -10.64
C VAL A 291 40.45 6.51 -11.32
N ARG A 292 39.52 7.12 -10.60
CA ARG A 292 38.69 8.22 -11.12
C ARG A 292 38.46 9.25 -10.03
N THR A 293 38.44 10.51 -10.43
CA THR A 293 37.97 11.61 -9.58
C THR A 293 36.52 11.89 -9.93
N LEU A 294 35.65 11.84 -8.94
CA LEU A 294 34.24 12.17 -9.07
C LEU A 294 33.96 13.50 -8.36
N SER A 295 33.52 14.51 -9.09
CA SER A 295 33.04 15.76 -8.50
C SER A 295 31.58 15.65 -8.09
N ARG A 296 31.17 16.43 -7.08
CA ARG A 296 29.75 16.56 -6.69
C ARG A 296 28.89 16.97 -7.88
N ALA A 297 29.32 17.95 -8.67
CA ALA A 297 28.58 18.39 -9.86
C ALA A 297 28.37 17.27 -10.89
N LYS A 298 29.39 16.39 -11.08
CA LYS A 298 29.26 15.24 -11.97
C LYS A 298 28.29 14.20 -11.40
N PHE A 299 28.37 13.92 -10.10
CA PHE A 299 27.45 13.03 -9.41
C PHE A 299 25.99 13.53 -9.52
N GLU A 300 25.77 14.81 -9.24
CA GLU A 300 24.44 15.44 -9.34
C GLU A 300 23.90 15.40 -10.78
N GLN A 301 24.77 15.57 -11.78
CA GLN A 301 24.41 15.39 -13.19
C GLN A 301 23.96 13.95 -13.49
N LEU A 302 24.70 12.95 -13.00
CA LEU A 302 24.35 11.54 -13.19
C LEU A 302 23.03 11.18 -12.47
N ALA A 303 22.77 11.79 -11.33
CA ALA A 303 21.63 11.53 -10.47
C ALA A 303 20.42 12.46 -10.74
N ASP A 304 20.47 13.37 -11.71
CA ASP A 304 19.45 14.42 -11.94
C ASP A 304 18.03 13.84 -12.05
N SER A 305 17.87 12.75 -12.80
CA SER A 305 16.56 12.09 -12.94
C SER A 305 16.04 11.51 -11.63
N LEU A 306 16.92 10.96 -10.78
CA LEU A 306 16.57 10.42 -9.47
C LEU A 306 16.17 11.55 -8.52
N ILE A 307 16.93 12.67 -8.52
CA ILE A 307 16.62 13.84 -7.68
C ILE A 307 15.23 14.39 -8.04
N LYS A 308 14.91 14.54 -9.32
CA LYS A 308 13.59 14.99 -9.78
C LYS A 308 12.48 14.05 -9.34
N ARG A 309 12.71 12.72 -9.40
CA ARG A 309 11.76 11.72 -8.93
C ARG A 309 11.43 11.85 -7.44
N THR A 310 12.33 12.35 -6.61
CA THR A 310 12.04 12.52 -5.17
C THR A 310 10.98 13.60 -4.90
N ILE A 311 10.76 14.53 -5.81
CA ILE A 311 9.80 15.63 -5.64
C ILE A 311 8.38 15.26 -6.10
N GLU A 312 8.23 14.27 -6.97
CA GLU A 312 6.90 13.86 -7.44
C GLU A 312 5.97 13.37 -6.31
N PRO A 313 6.41 12.53 -5.36
CA PRO A 313 5.60 12.16 -4.20
C PRO A 313 5.18 13.35 -3.33
N CYS A 314 6.01 14.40 -3.23
CA CYS A 314 5.65 15.62 -2.51
C CYS A 314 4.43 16.31 -3.13
N ARG A 315 4.42 16.41 -4.46
CA ARG A 315 3.32 17.02 -5.24
C ARG A 315 2.01 16.25 -5.04
N SER A 316 2.12 14.94 -5.15
CA SER A 316 1.00 14.01 -5.04
C SER A 316 0.43 14.00 -3.62
N ALA A 317 1.27 13.89 -2.60
CA ALA A 317 0.83 13.89 -1.21
C ALA A 317 0.13 15.20 -0.82
N LEU A 318 0.68 16.36 -1.20
CA LEU A 318 0.02 17.65 -0.96
C LEU A 318 -1.34 17.75 -1.65
N LYS A 319 -1.42 17.35 -2.93
CA LYS A 319 -2.69 17.32 -3.68
C LYS A 319 -3.73 16.45 -2.98
N ASN A 320 -3.35 15.26 -2.55
CA ASN A 320 -4.24 14.30 -1.88
C ASN A 320 -4.68 14.80 -0.50
N ALA A 321 -3.83 15.55 0.20
CA ALA A 321 -4.18 16.21 1.46
C ALA A 321 -5.03 17.48 1.27
N GLY A 322 -5.22 17.97 0.04
CA GLY A 322 -5.89 19.22 -0.26
C GLY A 322 -5.12 20.46 0.24
N LEU A 323 -3.78 20.36 0.34
CA LEU A 323 -2.91 21.40 0.86
C LEU A 323 -1.95 21.90 -0.22
N SER A 324 -1.45 23.12 0.01
CA SER A 324 -0.39 23.75 -0.78
C SER A 324 0.93 23.78 0.00
N THR A 325 2.03 24.10 -0.66
CA THR A 325 3.34 24.24 0.00
C THR A 325 3.34 25.35 1.06
N SER A 326 2.49 26.38 0.92
CA SER A 326 2.36 27.48 1.90
C SER A 326 1.68 27.06 3.19
N ASP A 327 0.86 25.99 3.16
CA ASP A 327 0.14 25.49 4.32
C ASP A 327 1.02 24.65 5.25
N ILE A 328 2.21 24.25 4.79
CA ILE A 328 3.12 23.39 5.54
C ILE A 328 3.99 24.26 6.47
N ASP A 329 3.99 23.94 7.75
CA ASP A 329 4.79 24.65 8.75
C ASP A 329 6.23 24.17 8.75
N GLU A 330 6.45 22.84 8.73
CA GLU A 330 7.77 22.22 8.85
C GLU A 330 7.95 21.06 7.86
N ILE A 331 9.19 20.89 7.37
CA ILE A 331 9.59 19.76 6.55
C ILE A 331 10.67 18.99 7.31
N ILE A 332 10.43 17.70 7.58
CA ILE A 332 11.33 16.82 8.33
C ILE A 332 12.02 15.89 7.34
N LEU A 333 13.34 15.92 7.31
CA LEU A 333 14.15 15.03 6.48
C LEU A 333 14.52 13.77 7.25
N VAL A 334 14.22 12.62 6.68
CA VAL A 334 14.45 11.29 7.24
C VAL A 334 15.19 10.43 6.21
N GLY A 335 15.97 9.46 6.69
CA GLY A 335 16.77 8.57 5.85
C GLY A 335 18.09 9.17 5.40
N GLY A 336 19.11 8.31 5.30
CA GLY A 336 20.49 8.73 5.02
C GLY A 336 20.70 9.45 3.69
N SER A 337 19.86 9.17 2.68
CA SER A 337 19.95 9.79 1.34
C SER A 337 19.53 11.27 1.35
N THR A 338 18.80 11.73 2.36
CA THR A 338 18.48 13.15 2.53
C THR A 338 19.70 14.02 2.87
N ARG A 339 20.83 13.40 3.16
CA ARG A 339 22.11 14.11 3.35
C ARG A 339 22.72 14.60 2.03
N ILE A 340 22.25 14.10 0.88
CA ILE A 340 22.70 14.55 -0.44
C ILE A 340 22.27 16.01 -0.65
N PRO A 341 23.24 16.96 -0.88
CA PRO A 341 22.93 18.39 -0.96
C PRO A 341 21.90 18.74 -2.02
N ALA A 342 21.94 18.08 -3.16
CA ALA A 342 20.99 18.33 -4.26
C ALA A 342 19.55 17.92 -3.90
N ILE A 343 19.35 16.91 -3.05
CA ILE A 343 18.03 16.55 -2.53
C ILE A 343 17.53 17.64 -1.59
N GLN A 344 18.36 18.10 -0.66
CA GLN A 344 18.00 19.19 0.27
C GLN A 344 17.62 20.46 -0.49
N GLU A 345 18.38 20.82 -1.51
CA GLU A 345 18.08 22.01 -2.34
C GLU A 345 16.79 21.82 -3.17
N ALA A 346 16.54 20.62 -3.69
CA ALA A 346 15.30 20.31 -4.40
C ALA A 346 14.07 20.44 -3.48
N VAL A 347 14.16 19.92 -2.25
CA VAL A 347 13.09 20.04 -1.24
C VAL A 347 12.88 21.50 -0.86
N LYS A 348 13.96 22.23 -0.55
CA LYS A 348 13.91 23.65 -0.23
C LYS A 348 13.27 24.47 -1.35
N SER A 349 13.69 24.24 -2.59
CA SER A 349 13.15 24.93 -3.77
C SER A 349 11.67 24.63 -3.99
N PHE A 350 11.25 23.39 -3.75
CA PHE A 350 9.86 22.98 -3.92
C PHE A 350 8.93 23.58 -2.85
N PHE A 351 9.32 23.55 -1.58
CA PHE A 351 8.49 24.05 -0.48
C PHE A 351 8.69 25.54 -0.21
N GLY A 352 9.76 26.15 -0.73
CA GLY A 352 10.11 27.56 -0.45
C GLY A 352 10.57 27.78 1.00
N LYS A 353 10.92 26.73 1.73
CA LYS A 353 11.32 26.73 3.15
C LYS A 353 12.52 25.82 3.37
N GLU A 354 13.36 26.18 4.34
CA GLU A 354 14.46 25.30 4.80
C GLU A 354 13.86 24.09 5.53
N PRO A 355 14.29 22.85 5.19
CA PRO A 355 13.94 21.69 5.99
C PRO A 355 14.46 21.77 7.41
N SER A 356 13.71 21.23 8.36
CA SER A 356 14.11 21.14 9.76
C SER A 356 15.37 20.27 9.93
N LYS A 357 16.29 20.74 10.76
CA LYS A 357 17.53 20.01 11.14
C LYS A 357 17.46 19.44 12.57
N GLY A 358 16.26 19.41 13.16
CA GLY A 358 16.07 19.08 14.57
C GLY A 358 16.17 17.58 14.91
N VAL A 359 16.30 16.69 13.93
CA VAL A 359 16.36 15.24 14.14
C VAL A 359 17.57 14.61 13.44
N ASN A 360 18.05 13.50 13.99
CA ASN A 360 19.01 12.65 13.29
C ASN A 360 18.26 11.74 12.31
N PRO A 361 18.45 11.91 10.99
CA PRO A 361 17.69 11.17 9.99
C PRO A 361 17.93 9.65 9.99
N ASP A 362 18.99 9.17 10.63
CA ASP A 362 19.33 7.75 10.71
C ASP A 362 18.75 7.06 11.97
N GLU A 363 18.20 7.83 12.93
CA GLU A 363 17.77 7.33 14.25
C GLU A 363 16.32 7.65 14.58
N VAL A 364 15.78 8.72 13.98
CA VAL A 364 14.47 9.28 14.33
C VAL A 364 13.33 8.27 14.19
N VAL A 365 13.41 7.37 13.22
CA VAL A 365 12.43 6.31 12.96
C VAL A 365 12.40 5.28 14.11
N ALA A 366 13.58 4.81 14.54
CA ALA A 366 13.67 3.89 15.67
C ALA A 366 13.20 4.54 16.98
N ILE A 367 13.52 5.82 17.18
CA ILE A 367 13.03 6.62 18.31
C ILE A 367 11.51 6.64 18.32
N GLY A 368 10.87 6.95 17.19
CA GLY A 368 9.41 6.96 17.08
C GLY A 368 8.76 5.60 17.31
N ALA A 369 9.41 4.52 16.83
CA ALA A 369 8.96 3.16 17.10
C ALA A 369 9.05 2.81 18.60
N ALA A 370 10.08 3.26 19.30
CA ALA A 370 10.21 3.09 20.75
C ALA A 370 9.14 3.88 21.52
N ILE A 371 8.86 5.13 21.10
CA ILE A 371 7.77 5.94 21.68
C ILE A 371 6.43 5.23 21.50
N GLN A 372 6.16 4.67 20.31
CA GLN A 372 4.94 3.86 20.07
C GLN A 372 4.89 2.63 21.01
N GLY A 373 6.02 2.01 21.28
CA GLY A 373 6.14 0.96 22.31
C GLY A 373 5.72 1.47 23.70
N GLY A 374 6.18 2.67 24.07
CA GLY A 374 5.80 3.35 25.30
C GLY A 374 4.32 3.71 25.38
N VAL A 375 3.69 4.09 24.26
CA VAL A 375 2.24 4.29 24.18
C VAL A 375 1.48 2.99 24.45
N LEU A 376 1.93 1.88 23.86
CA LEU A 376 1.31 0.56 24.03
C LEU A 376 1.44 0.00 25.46
N THR A 377 2.49 0.36 26.18
CA THR A 377 2.68 -0.01 27.60
C THR A 377 2.03 0.98 28.57
N GLY A 378 1.57 2.13 28.10
CA GLY A 378 1.04 3.23 28.92
C GLY A 378 2.12 4.05 29.65
N GLU A 379 3.40 3.89 29.29
CA GLU A 379 4.51 4.73 29.76
C GLU A 379 4.40 6.14 29.15
N VAL A 380 4.02 6.23 27.86
CA VAL A 380 3.70 7.48 27.17
C VAL A 380 2.18 7.64 27.12
N LYS A 381 1.68 8.77 27.58
CA LYS A 381 0.25 9.10 27.66
C LYS A 381 -0.08 10.29 26.77
N ASP A 382 -1.36 10.44 26.46
CA ASP A 382 -1.90 11.59 25.72
C ASP A 382 -1.33 11.75 24.30
N VAL A 383 -1.02 10.61 23.67
CA VAL A 383 -0.58 10.51 22.27
C VAL A 383 -1.47 9.55 21.52
N LEU A 384 -2.08 10.02 20.44
CA LEU A 384 -2.88 9.23 19.50
C LEU A 384 -2.29 9.34 18.11
N LEU A 385 -2.03 8.19 17.50
CA LEU A 385 -1.52 8.08 16.15
C LEU A 385 -2.59 7.53 15.21
N LEU A 386 -2.92 8.28 14.17
CA LEU A 386 -3.85 7.91 13.12
C LEU A 386 -3.12 7.86 11.78
N ASP A 387 -3.00 6.67 11.24
CA ASP A 387 -2.35 6.42 9.94
C ASP A 387 -3.38 6.18 8.83
N VAL A 388 -2.96 6.05 7.58
CA VAL A 388 -3.85 5.89 6.43
C VAL A 388 -3.43 4.72 5.52
N THR A 389 -4.40 4.17 4.77
CA THR A 389 -4.11 3.23 3.68
C THR A 389 -3.65 3.98 2.43
N PRO A 390 -2.56 3.56 1.75
CA PRO A 390 -2.00 4.30 0.62
C PRO A 390 -2.83 4.19 -0.67
N LEU A 391 -3.64 3.14 -0.83
CA LEU A 391 -4.42 2.85 -2.04
C LEU A 391 -5.83 2.43 -1.71
N SER A 392 -6.76 2.67 -2.66
CA SER A 392 -8.13 2.18 -2.60
C SER A 392 -8.20 0.65 -2.70
N LEU A 393 -9.14 0.08 -1.96
CA LEU A 393 -9.40 -1.34 -1.87
C LEU A 393 -10.86 -1.63 -2.24
N GLY A 394 -11.10 -2.67 -3.02
CA GLY A 394 -12.44 -3.01 -3.47
C GLY A 394 -12.54 -4.42 -4.03
N ILE A 395 -13.66 -4.72 -4.64
CA ILE A 395 -13.91 -5.99 -5.32
C ILE A 395 -14.33 -5.78 -6.77
N GLU A 396 -14.11 -6.79 -7.59
CA GLU A 396 -14.72 -6.86 -8.92
C GLU A 396 -16.20 -7.11 -8.79
N THR A 397 -16.99 -6.30 -9.49
CA THR A 397 -18.44 -6.44 -9.61
C THR A 397 -18.83 -6.68 -11.05
N MET A 398 -20.15 -6.85 -11.29
CA MET A 398 -20.71 -7.16 -12.60
C MET A 398 -20.19 -6.17 -13.66
N GLY A 399 -19.79 -6.71 -14.82
CA GLY A 399 -19.22 -5.93 -15.91
C GLY A 399 -17.71 -5.66 -15.78
N GLY A 400 -17.02 -6.28 -14.82
CA GLY A 400 -15.57 -6.10 -14.63
C GLY A 400 -15.21 -4.74 -14.02
N VAL A 401 -16.12 -4.13 -13.27
CA VAL A 401 -15.92 -2.85 -12.58
C VAL A 401 -15.30 -3.10 -11.20
N MET A 402 -14.36 -2.25 -10.80
CA MET A 402 -13.91 -2.20 -9.42
C MET A 402 -14.85 -1.33 -8.59
N THR A 403 -15.56 -1.96 -7.65
CA THR A 403 -16.31 -1.25 -6.62
C THR A 403 -15.44 -1.07 -5.40
N LYS A 404 -15.12 0.19 -5.09
CA LYS A 404 -14.27 0.54 -3.94
C LYS A 404 -15.09 0.45 -2.66
N LEU A 405 -14.57 -0.25 -1.64
CA LEU A 405 -15.11 -0.28 -0.29
C LEU A 405 -14.34 0.67 0.63
N ILE A 406 -13.02 0.76 0.45
CA ILE A 406 -12.15 1.65 1.22
C ILE A 406 -11.36 2.50 0.22
N GLU A 407 -11.49 3.81 0.32
CA GLU A 407 -10.77 4.78 -0.52
C GLU A 407 -9.31 4.95 -0.04
N ALA A 408 -8.43 5.34 -0.97
CA ALA A 408 -7.06 5.73 -0.63
C ALA A 408 -7.05 6.87 0.41
N ASN A 409 -6.05 6.88 1.27
CA ASN A 409 -5.88 7.81 2.39
C ASN A 409 -7.03 7.76 3.42
N THR A 410 -7.75 6.63 3.50
CA THR A 410 -8.68 6.37 4.61
C THR A 410 -7.88 6.08 5.88
N THR A 411 -8.22 6.73 6.98
CA THR A 411 -7.62 6.49 8.30
C THR A 411 -7.80 5.03 8.74
N ILE A 412 -6.76 4.43 9.29
CA ILE A 412 -6.73 3.07 9.81
C ILE A 412 -6.54 3.06 11.35
N PRO A 413 -7.11 2.07 12.07
CA PRO A 413 -7.89 0.94 11.58
C PRO A 413 -9.24 1.34 10.99
N SER A 414 -9.70 0.63 9.97
CA SER A 414 -10.98 0.91 9.30
C SER A 414 -11.69 -0.38 8.91
N LYS A 415 -13.01 -0.39 9.13
CA LYS A 415 -13.86 -1.49 8.74
C LYS A 415 -15.03 -0.99 7.91
N LYS A 416 -15.21 -1.58 6.72
CA LYS A 416 -16.31 -1.28 5.81
C LYS A 416 -16.98 -2.55 5.33
N SER A 417 -18.30 -2.53 5.26
CA SER A 417 -19.11 -3.64 4.76
C SER A 417 -20.11 -3.13 3.75
N GLU A 418 -20.26 -3.87 2.65
CA GLU A 418 -21.27 -3.61 1.64
C GLU A 418 -21.97 -4.91 1.25
N VAL A 419 -23.25 -4.80 0.83
CA VAL A 419 -24.06 -5.94 0.44
C VAL A 419 -24.11 -6.03 -1.08
N PHE A 420 -23.67 -7.16 -1.60
CA PHE A 420 -23.70 -7.51 -3.01
C PHE A 420 -24.69 -8.66 -3.25
N SER A 421 -24.89 -9.03 -4.50
CA SER A 421 -25.79 -10.12 -4.85
C SER A 421 -25.21 -11.00 -5.96
N THR A 422 -25.92 -12.10 -6.28
CA THR A 422 -25.56 -12.99 -7.38
C THR A 422 -25.83 -12.37 -8.74
N ALA A 423 -24.98 -12.66 -9.72
CA ALA A 423 -25.09 -12.19 -11.10
C ALA A 423 -25.96 -13.10 -12.00
N SER A 424 -26.22 -14.34 -11.56
CA SER A 424 -26.97 -15.35 -12.31
C SER A 424 -28.00 -16.04 -11.43
N ASP A 425 -29.07 -16.55 -12.06
CA ASP A 425 -30.09 -17.35 -11.38
C ASP A 425 -29.50 -18.66 -10.85
N ASN A 426 -29.93 -19.04 -9.64
CA ASN A 426 -29.53 -20.28 -8.99
C ASN A 426 -28.00 -20.47 -8.85
N GLN A 427 -27.27 -19.37 -8.73
CA GLN A 427 -25.81 -19.38 -8.56
C GLN A 427 -25.46 -19.94 -7.17
N PRO A 428 -24.75 -21.10 -7.07
CA PRO A 428 -24.51 -21.79 -5.80
C PRO A 428 -23.31 -21.22 -5.04
N SER A 429 -22.47 -20.41 -5.72
CA SER A 429 -21.26 -19.79 -5.14
C SER A 429 -20.99 -18.44 -5.78
N VAL A 430 -20.30 -17.57 -5.06
CA VAL A 430 -19.74 -16.30 -5.59
C VAL A 430 -18.25 -16.27 -5.41
N GLU A 431 -17.51 -15.84 -6.43
CA GLU A 431 -16.10 -15.51 -6.31
C GLU A 431 -15.97 -14.07 -5.81
N ILE A 432 -15.20 -13.88 -4.76
CA ILE A 432 -14.80 -12.57 -4.27
C ILE A 432 -13.40 -12.29 -4.80
N HIS A 433 -13.31 -11.41 -5.80
CA HIS A 433 -12.06 -10.99 -6.41
C HIS A 433 -11.67 -9.64 -5.80
N ILE A 434 -10.63 -9.65 -4.95
CA ILE A 434 -10.17 -8.50 -4.18
C ILE A 434 -9.14 -7.74 -5.00
N LEU A 435 -9.34 -6.44 -5.09
CA LEU A 435 -8.58 -5.52 -5.92
C LEU A 435 -8.00 -4.36 -5.10
N GLN A 436 -6.83 -3.90 -5.53
CA GLN A 436 -6.19 -2.70 -5.01
C GLN A 436 -5.78 -1.79 -6.18
N GLY A 437 -6.07 -0.50 -6.09
CA GLY A 437 -5.71 0.51 -7.10
C GLY A 437 -6.79 1.57 -7.28
N GLU A 438 -6.55 2.47 -8.24
CA GLU A 438 -7.39 3.65 -8.45
C GLU A 438 -8.23 3.60 -9.75
N ARG A 439 -8.03 2.57 -10.58
CA ARG A 439 -8.71 2.46 -11.87
C ARG A 439 -10.15 1.95 -11.71
N PRO A 440 -11.11 2.44 -12.51
CA PRO A 440 -12.51 1.99 -12.45
C PRO A 440 -12.72 0.53 -12.86
N MET A 441 -11.88 -0.01 -13.78
CA MET A 441 -12.05 -1.37 -14.29
C MET A 441 -11.17 -2.36 -13.54
N ALA A 442 -11.72 -3.51 -13.19
CA ALA A 442 -11.06 -4.54 -12.40
C ALA A 442 -9.72 -5.02 -12.98
N ASN A 443 -9.67 -5.24 -14.31
CA ASN A 443 -8.47 -5.70 -15.01
C ASN A 443 -7.34 -4.67 -15.09
N GLN A 444 -7.58 -3.44 -14.67
CA GLN A 444 -6.61 -2.35 -14.62
C GLN A 444 -6.06 -2.12 -13.22
N ASN A 445 -6.61 -2.85 -12.25
CA ASN A 445 -6.18 -2.85 -10.87
C ASN A 445 -5.51 -4.17 -10.52
N ARG A 446 -4.80 -4.18 -9.41
CA ARG A 446 -4.16 -5.39 -8.97
C ARG A 446 -5.13 -6.31 -8.24
N THR A 447 -5.05 -7.59 -8.59
CA THR A 447 -5.58 -8.69 -7.79
C THR A 447 -4.69 -8.90 -6.56
N ILE A 448 -5.27 -8.73 -5.37
CA ILE A 448 -4.59 -9.03 -4.10
C ILE A 448 -5.11 -10.30 -3.44
N GLY A 449 -6.24 -10.83 -3.91
CA GLY A 449 -6.77 -12.10 -3.44
C GLY A 449 -8.01 -12.55 -4.19
N ARG A 450 -8.29 -13.85 -4.14
CA ARG A 450 -9.54 -14.45 -4.62
C ARG A 450 -9.98 -15.56 -3.69
N PHE A 451 -11.27 -15.64 -3.43
CA PHE A 451 -11.86 -16.76 -2.71
C PHE A 451 -13.32 -16.95 -3.10
N HIS A 452 -13.87 -18.12 -2.80
CA HIS A 452 -15.25 -18.46 -3.08
C HIS A 452 -16.07 -18.54 -1.81
N LEU A 453 -17.27 -18.00 -1.83
CA LEU A 453 -18.31 -18.26 -0.86
C LEU A 453 -19.30 -19.26 -1.47
N ASP A 454 -19.28 -20.50 -0.98
CA ASP A 454 -20.06 -21.61 -1.49
C ASP A 454 -21.32 -21.87 -0.67
N GLY A 455 -22.28 -22.57 -1.31
CA GLY A 455 -23.50 -23.06 -0.66
C GLY A 455 -24.53 -21.98 -0.44
N ILE A 456 -24.63 -21.07 -1.39
CA ILE A 456 -25.73 -20.12 -1.53
C ILE A 456 -26.97 -20.91 -1.99
N PRO A 457 -28.12 -20.78 -1.32
CA PRO A 457 -29.36 -21.43 -1.75
C PRO A 457 -29.78 -21.00 -3.14
N PRO A 458 -30.36 -21.91 -3.96
CA PRO A 458 -30.93 -21.54 -5.24
C PRO A 458 -31.95 -20.42 -5.11
N ALA A 459 -31.73 -19.33 -5.80
CA ALA A 459 -32.61 -18.16 -5.83
C ALA A 459 -32.41 -17.40 -7.15
N PRO A 460 -33.35 -16.59 -7.59
CA PRO A 460 -33.14 -15.66 -8.71
C PRO A 460 -31.98 -14.71 -8.42
N ARG A 461 -31.26 -14.30 -9.47
CA ARG A 461 -30.19 -13.28 -9.35
C ARG A 461 -30.72 -12.03 -8.66
N GLY A 462 -29.87 -11.35 -7.91
CA GLY A 462 -30.24 -10.14 -7.17
C GLY A 462 -30.99 -10.40 -5.85
N VAL A 463 -31.42 -11.64 -5.55
CA VAL A 463 -32.11 -12.00 -4.31
C VAL A 463 -31.14 -12.35 -3.17
N PRO A 464 -30.10 -13.18 -3.37
CA PRO A 464 -29.13 -13.46 -2.32
C PRO A 464 -28.41 -12.18 -1.86
N GLN A 465 -28.22 -12.05 -0.54
CA GLN A 465 -27.53 -10.90 0.06
C GLN A 465 -26.18 -11.37 0.60
N ILE A 466 -25.11 -11.01 -0.10
CA ILE A 466 -23.73 -11.34 0.25
C ILE A 466 -23.07 -10.10 0.83
N GLU A 467 -22.90 -10.09 2.14
CA GLU A 467 -22.18 -9.02 2.84
C GLU A 467 -20.67 -9.25 2.70
N VAL A 468 -19.98 -8.34 2.03
CA VAL A 468 -18.52 -8.34 1.92
C VAL A 468 -17.98 -7.30 2.88
N THR A 469 -17.07 -7.72 3.76
CA THR A 469 -16.44 -6.89 4.78
C THR A 469 -14.96 -6.78 4.53
N PHE A 470 -14.45 -5.56 4.47
CA PHE A 470 -13.03 -5.21 4.48
C PHE A 470 -12.68 -4.68 5.88
N ASP A 471 -11.70 -5.26 6.51
CA ASP A 471 -11.25 -4.94 7.87
C ASP A 471 -9.74 -4.73 7.85
N ILE A 472 -9.29 -3.47 7.88
CA ILE A 472 -7.88 -3.11 7.96
C ILE A 472 -7.55 -2.86 9.41
N ASP A 473 -6.62 -3.63 9.95
CA ASP A 473 -6.16 -3.46 11.31
C ASP A 473 -5.23 -2.23 11.47
N ALA A 474 -4.83 -1.96 12.70
CA ALA A 474 -3.94 -0.85 13.01
C ALA A 474 -2.51 -1.02 12.41
N ASN A 475 -2.15 -2.20 11.93
CA ASN A 475 -0.88 -2.48 11.24
C ASN A 475 -0.98 -2.27 9.72
N GLY A 476 -2.17 -1.92 9.22
CA GLY A 476 -2.46 -1.82 7.80
C GLY A 476 -2.66 -3.17 7.11
N ILE A 477 -2.91 -4.24 7.87
CA ILE A 477 -3.13 -5.59 7.34
C ILE A 477 -4.61 -5.79 7.06
N LEU A 478 -4.93 -6.20 5.82
CA LEU A 478 -6.28 -6.37 5.32
C LEU A 478 -6.82 -7.79 5.56
N HIS A 479 -8.01 -7.86 6.13
CA HIS A 479 -8.82 -9.07 6.24
C HIS A 479 -10.10 -8.87 5.44
N VAL A 480 -10.46 -9.82 4.57
CA VAL A 480 -11.68 -9.76 3.80
C VAL A 480 -12.57 -10.95 4.13
N GLY A 481 -13.82 -10.68 4.45
CA GLY A 481 -14.84 -11.66 4.70
C GLY A 481 -16.01 -11.52 3.74
N ALA A 482 -16.63 -12.65 3.36
CA ALA A 482 -17.90 -12.67 2.67
C ALA A 482 -18.89 -13.56 3.43
N LYS A 483 -20.11 -13.08 3.64
CA LYS A 483 -21.14 -13.78 4.40
C LYS A 483 -22.48 -13.74 3.65
N ASP A 484 -23.06 -14.90 3.43
CA ASP A 484 -24.48 -14.98 3.01
C ASP A 484 -25.39 -14.70 4.20
N LYS A 485 -26.15 -13.62 4.13
CA LYS A 485 -27.04 -13.15 5.21
C LYS A 485 -28.21 -14.12 5.46
N ALA A 486 -28.62 -14.89 4.47
CA ALA A 486 -29.74 -15.83 4.59
C ALA A 486 -29.36 -17.10 5.33
N THR A 487 -28.20 -17.69 5.00
CA THR A 487 -27.72 -18.94 5.60
C THR A 487 -26.78 -18.74 6.78
N GLY A 488 -26.19 -17.56 6.91
CA GLY A 488 -25.14 -17.25 7.86
C GLY A 488 -23.77 -17.86 7.52
N LYS A 489 -23.65 -18.54 6.36
CA LYS A 489 -22.36 -19.05 5.89
C LYS A 489 -21.39 -17.91 5.64
N GLU A 490 -20.18 -18.07 6.12
CA GLU A 490 -19.10 -17.07 6.04
C GLU A 490 -17.81 -17.72 5.57
N GLN A 491 -17.07 -17.01 4.72
CA GLN A 491 -15.70 -17.33 4.35
C GLN A 491 -14.84 -16.09 4.56
N LYS A 492 -13.66 -16.29 5.12
CA LYS A 492 -12.69 -15.20 5.34
C LYS A 492 -11.35 -15.56 4.72
N ILE A 493 -10.68 -14.57 4.20
CA ILE A 493 -9.30 -14.66 3.73
C ILE A 493 -8.49 -13.56 4.39
N ARG A 494 -7.25 -13.90 4.76
CA ARG A 494 -6.19 -12.94 5.03
C ARG A 494 -5.38 -12.79 3.74
N ILE A 495 -4.99 -11.59 3.39
CA ILE A 495 -4.15 -11.36 2.22
C ILE A 495 -2.74 -11.90 2.51
N GLU A 496 -2.26 -12.81 1.68
CA GLU A 496 -0.96 -13.46 1.84
C GLU A 496 0.09 -12.84 0.90
N ALA A 497 1.37 -12.96 1.28
CA ALA A 497 2.52 -12.33 0.59
C ALA A 497 2.71 -12.71 -0.89
N SER A 498 2.03 -13.74 -1.39
CA SER A 498 2.10 -14.16 -2.80
C SER A 498 1.33 -13.27 -3.77
N SER A 499 0.61 -12.29 -3.27
CA SER A 499 -0.26 -11.40 -4.05
C SER A 499 0.13 -9.92 -3.99
N GLY A 500 1.29 -9.58 -3.41
CA GLY A 500 1.72 -8.20 -3.20
C GLY A 500 2.07 -7.42 -4.51
N LEU A 501 1.67 -6.10 -4.65
CA LEU A 501 2.00 -5.18 -5.78
C LEU A 501 3.43 -4.70 -5.73
N SER A 502 4.08 -4.60 -6.90
CA SER A 502 5.25 -3.76 -7.02
C SER A 502 4.86 -2.28 -7.01
N ASP A 503 5.76 -1.44 -6.58
CA ASP A 503 5.52 0.01 -6.51
C ASP A 503 5.52 0.69 -7.88
N GLU A 504 6.24 0.11 -8.85
CA GLU A 504 6.14 0.52 -10.25
C GLU A 504 4.71 0.31 -10.75
N GLU A 505 4.05 -0.78 -10.33
CA GLU A 505 2.65 -1.02 -10.63
C GLU A 505 1.73 -0.03 -9.91
N ILE A 506 1.99 0.28 -8.64
CA ILE A 506 1.22 1.30 -7.89
C ILE A 506 1.36 2.67 -8.55
N LYS A 507 2.60 3.09 -8.87
CA LYS A 507 2.86 4.37 -9.52
C LYS A 507 2.29 4.43 -10.93
N LYS A 508 2.46 3.36 -11.69
CA LYS A 508 1.88 3.20 -13.02
C LYS A 508 0.36 3.25 -12.96
N MET A 509 -0.26 2.55 -12.00
CA MET A 509 -1.70 2.58 -11.79
C MET A 509 -2.23 3.97 -11.47
N LYS A 510 -1.56 4.74 -10.60
CA LYS A 510 -1.94 6.12 -10.32
C LYS A 510 -1.82 7.03 -11.53
N GLN A 511 -0.69 6.96 -12.25
CA GLN A 511 -0.47 7.76 -13.46
C GLN A 511 -1.43 7.36 -14.59
N GLU A 512 -1.68 6.08 -14.77
CA GLU A 512 -2.65 5.57 -15.73
C GLU A 512 -4.08 5.97 -15.34
N ALA A 513 -4.43 5.97 -14.06
CA ALA A 513 -5.71 6.45 -13.57
C ALA A 513 -5.91 7.93 -13.88
N GLU A 514 -4.92 8.78 -13.62
CA GLU A 514 -4.98 10.22 -13.95
C GLU A 514 -5.02 10.47 -15.47
N ALA A 515 -4.16 9.80 -16.23
CA ALA A 515 -4.06 9.96 -17.68
C ALA A 515 -5.29 9.45 -18.44
N ASN A 516 -5.97 8.46 -17.88
CA ASN A 516 -7.12 7.81 -18.52
C ASN A 516 -8.46 8.13 -17.82
N ALA A 517 -8.48 9.06 -16.86
CA ALA A 517 -9.66 9.33 -16.03
C ALA A 517 -10.95 9.58 -16.84
N GLU A 518 -10.88 10.31 -17.96
CA GLU A 518 -12.04 10.54 -18.82
C GLU A 518 -12.47 9.28 -19.58
N ALA A 519 -11.50 8.51 -20.09
CA ALA A 519 -11.77 7.26 -20.81
C ALA A 519 -12.35 6.18 -19.86
N ASP A 520 -11.81 6.09 -18.66
CA ASP A 520 -12.26 5.15 -17.64
C ASP A 520 -13.66 5.51 -17.11
N LYS A 521 -13.92 6.80 -16.91
CA LYS A 521 -15.25 7.28 -16.54
C LYS A 521 -16.29 6.89 -17.59
N LYS A 522 -15.97 7.10 -18.87
CA LYS A 522 -16.84 6.70 -19.98
C LYS A 522 -17.04 5.19 -20.04
N ALA A 523 -15.98 4.40 -19.88
CA ALA A 523 -16.06 2.95 -19.86
C ALA A 523 -16.94 2.43 -18.70
N LYS A 524 -16.83 3.04 -17.52
CA LYS A 524 -17.69 2.74 -16.38
C LYS A 524 -19.15 3.12 -16.67
N GLU A 525 -19.43 4.32 -17.19
CA GLU A 525 -20.78 4.76 -17.56
C GLU A 525 -21.41 3.81 -18.57
N GLU A 526 -20.64 3.30 -19.54
CA GLU A 526 -21.11 2.31 -20.51
C GLU A 526 -21.49 0.97 -19.85
N VAL A 527 -20.68 0.50 -18.89
CA VAL A 527 -20.97 -0.73 -18.12
C VAL A 527 -22.20 -0.52 -17.22
N ASP A 528 -22.30 0.62 -16.54
CA ASP A 528 -23.44 0.94 -15.67
C ASP A 528 -24.76 0.99 -16.48
N LYS A 529 -24.73 1.53 -17.70
CA LYS A 529 -25.89 1.50 -18.62
C LYS A 529 -26.28 0.08 -19.03
N LEU A 530 -25.31 -0.78 -19.35
CA LEU A 530 -25.58 -2.18 -19.66
C LEU A 530 -26.18 -2.91 -18.45
N ASN A 531 -25.63 -2.71 -17.26
CA ASN A 531 -26.13 -3.33 -16.03
C ASN A 531 -27.57 -2.88 -15.71
N ALA A 532 -27.87 -1.58 -15.88
CA ALA A 532 -29.20 -1.04 -15.69
C ALA A 532 -30.21 -1.60 -16.73
N ALA A 533 -29.79 -1.75 -17.99
CA ALA A 533 -30.62 -2.36 -19.04
C ALA A 533 -30.92 -3.83 -18.73
N ASP A 534 -29.91 -4.59 -18.32
CA ASP A 534 -30.05 -6.00 -17.95
C ASP A 534 -30.99 -6.20 -16.75
N ALA A 535 -30.85 -5.37 -15.70
CA ALA A 535 -31.74 -5.39 -14.54
C ALA A 535 -33.22 -5.06 -14.93
N LEU A 536 -33.43 -4.09 -15.83
CA LEU A 536 -34.76 -3.72 -16.30
C LEU A 536 -35.39 -4.82 -17.19
N ILE A 537 -34.60 -5.44 -18.08
CA ILE A 537 -35.03 -6.60 -18.88
C ILE A 537 -35.51 -7.71 -17.94
N PHE A 538 -34.67 -8.10 -16.98
CA PHE A 538 -35.00 -9.15 -16.03
C PHE A 538 -36.27 -8.87 -15.20
N SER A 539 -36.36 -7.65 -14.64
CA SER A 539 -37.52 -7.25 -13.84
C SER A 539 -38.80 -7.22 -14.67
N THR A 540 -38.71 -6.76 -15.92
CA THR A 540 -39.84 -6.70 -16.85
C THR A 540 -40.33 -8.10 -17.24
N GLU A 541 -39.39 -9.02 -17.58
CA GLU A 541 -39.74 -10.42 -17.89
C GLU A 541 -40.44 -11.10 -16.69
N LYS A 542 -39.93 -10.86 -15.50
CA LYS A 542 -40.54 -11.38 -14.26
C LYS A 542 -41.93 -10.82 -14.06
N GLN A 543 -42.12 -9.51 -14.18
CA GLN A 543 -43.41 -8.86 -14.01
C GLN A 543 -44.43 -9.30 -15.07
N LEU A 544 -44.02 -9.49 -16.33
CA LEU A 544 -44.88 -10.02 -17.38
C LEU A 544 -45.32 -11.47 -17.10
N LYS A 545 -44.47 -12.31 -16.48
CA LYS A 545 -44.84 -13.67 -16.05
C LYS A 545 -45.82 -13.66 -14.87
N GLU A 546 -45.66 -12.73 -13.92
CA GLU A 546 -46.49 -12.67 -12.71
C GLU A 546 -47.85 -11.96 -12.94
N TYR A 547 -47.84 -10.92 -13.78
CA TYR A 547 -48.99 -10.01 -13.93
C TYR A 547 -49.49 -9.88 -15.37
N GLY A 548 -48.81 -10.50 -16.36
CA GLY A 548 -49.15 -10.32 -17.77
C GLY A 548 -50.58 -10.74 -18.17
N ASP A 549 -51.20 -11.64 -17.41
CA ASP A 549 -52.61 -12.03 -17.59
C ASP A 549 -53.60 -11.02 -17.01
N LYS A 550 -53.13 -10.07 -16.21
CA LYS A 550 -53.93 -9.00 -15.59
C LYS A 550 -53.81 -7.67 -16.33
N ILE A 551 -52.97 -7.60 -17.35
CA ILE A 551 -52.73 -6.42 -18.17
C ILE A 551 -53.54 -6.59 -19.46
N SER A 552 -54.25 -5.55 -19.86
CA SER A 552 -55.00 -5.55 -21.12
C SER A 552 -54.07 -5.73 -22.34
N ALA A 553 -54.52 -6.39 -23.40
CA ALA A 553 -53.72 -6.73 -24.55
C ALA A 553 -53.12 -5.48 -25.26
N ASP A 554 -53.81 -4.37 -25.25
CA ASP A 554 -53.39 -3.10 -25.82
C ASP A 554 -52.32 -2.37 -25.00
N LYS A 555 -52.18 -2.69 -23.72
CA LYS A 555 -51.07 -2.21 -22.84
C LYS A 555 -49.91 -3.19 -22.77
N LYS A 556 -50.17 -4.48 -22.89
CA LYS A 556 -49.14 -5.53 -22.89
C LYS A 556 -48.26 -5.47 -24.13
N ALA A 557 -48.86 -5.28 -25.33
CA ALA A 557 -48.14 -5.22 -26.59
C ALA A 557 -47.05 -4.11 -26.65
N PRO A 558 -47.25 -2.88 -26.18
CA PRO A 558 -46.22 -1.86 -26.09
C PRO A 558 -45.08 -2.26 -25.14
N ILE A 559 -45.38 -2.92 -23.99
CA ILE A 559 -44.34 -3.39 -23.04
C ILE A 559 -43.49 -4.47 -23.71
N GLU A 560 -44.11 -5.47 -24.35
CA GLU A 560 -43.38 -6.55 -25.03
C GLU A 560 -42.53 -6.02 -26.20
N SER A 561 -43.04 -5.03 -26.96
CA SER A 561 -42.30 -4.38 -28.05
C SER A 561 -41.08 -3.59 -27.53
N ALA A 562 -41.27 -2.80 -26.48
CA ALA A 562 -40.17 -2.01 -25.87
C ALA A 562 -39.14 -2.93 -25.19
N LEU A 563 -39.58 -4.00 -24.53
CA LEU A 563 -38.70 -5.01 -23.96
C LEU A 563 -37.80 -5.66 -25.01
N LYS A 564 -38.42 -6.09 -26.14
CA LYS A 564 -37.65 -6.68 -27.24
C LYS A 564 -36.64 -5.70 -27.83
N ARG A 565 -37.04 -4.43 -28.02
CA ARG A 565 -36.13 -3.38 -28.49
C ARG A 565 -34.97 -3.19 -27.52
N LEU A 566 -35.21 -3.20 -26.22
CA LEU A 566 -34.20 -3.09 -25.20
C LEU A 566 -33.25 -4.29 -25.21
N GLN A 567 -33.75 -5.52 -25.37
CA GLN A 567 -32.96 -6.73 -25.52
C GLN A 567 -32.05 -6.68 -26.76
N ASP A 568 -32.58 -6.26 -27.90
CA ASP A 568 -31.83 -6.14 -29.16
C ASP A 568 -30.73 -5.06 -29.05
N ALA A 569 -31.03 -3.90 -28.45
CA ALA A 569 -30.11 -2.82 -28.19
C ALA A 569 -29.01 -3.23 -27.19
N TYR A 570 -29.38 -3.99 -26.15
CA TYR A 570 -28.46 -4.56 -25.18
C TYR A 570 -27.47 -5.55 -25.83
N ALA A 571 -28.01 -6.49 -26.64
CA ALA A 571 -27.17 -7.46 -27.35
C ALA A 571 -26.20 -6.79 -28.34
N ALA A 572 -26.64 -5.73 -29.00
CA ALA A 572 -25.84 -4.93 -29.93
C ALA A 572 -24.89 -3.93 -29.21
N LYS A 573 -25.00 -3.76 -27.89
CA LYS A 573 -24.29 -2.72 -27.10
C LYS A 573 -24.48 -1.30 -27.67
N ASN A 574 -25.68 -1.01 -28.18
CA ASN A 574 -26.01 0.31 -28.72
C ASN A 574 -26.54 1.21 -27.60
N PHE A 575 -25.70 2.01 -27.00
CA PHE A 575 -26.00 2.83 -25.80
C PHE A 575 -27.11 3.88 -26.06
N ALA A 576 -27.19 4.46 -27.27
CA ALA A 576 -28.21 5.43 -27.62
C ALA A 576 -29.61 4.77 -27.72
N ASP A 577 -29.68 3.59 -28.30
CA ASP A 577 -30.89 2.82 -28.37
C ASP A 577 -31.31 2.22 -27.03
N ILE A 578 -30.34 1.86 -26.16
CA ILE A 578 -30.60 1.41 -24.79
C ILE A 578 -31.35 2.49 -24.01
N GLU A 579 -30.86 3.73 -23.99
CA GLU A 579 -31.50 4.84 -23.27
C GLU A 579 -32.93 5.12 -23.79
N THR A 580 -33.07 5.07 -25.12
CA THR A 580 -34.39 5.26 -25.73
C THR A 580 -35.36 4.14 -25.37
N ALA A 581 -34.91 2.88 -25.49
CA ALA A 581 -35.74 1.71 -25.20
C ALA A 581 -36.08 1.57 -23.71
N GLN A 582 -35.17 1.95 -22.81
CA GLN A 582 -35.45 2.01 -21.37
C GLN A 582 -36.56 3.02 -21.06
N THR A 583 -36.49 4.21 -21.65
CA THR A 583 -37.52 5.25 -21.48
C THR A 583 -38.89 4.79 -22.04
N GLU A 584 -38.91 4.17 -23.23
CA GLU A 584 -40.13 3.62 -23.83
C GLU A 584 -40.74 2.51 -22.95
N LEU A 585 -39.92 1.60 -22.44
CA LEU A 585 -40.35 0.52 -21.57
C LEU A 585 -40.93 1.04 -20.25
N GLN A 586 -40.27 2.03 -19.65
CA GLN A 586 -40.76 2.64 -18.42
C GLN A 586 -42.06 3.38 -18.60
N ASN A 587 -42.26 4.10 -19.72
CA ASN A 587 -43.50 4.76 -20.06
C ASN A 587 -44.64 3.74 -20.32
N ALA A 588 -44.35 2.63 -21.01
CA ALA A 588 -45.31 1.56 -21.25
C ALA A 588 -45.76 0.91 -19.93
N TRP A 589 -44.84 0.66 -18.98
CA TRP A 589 -45.18 0.14 -17.66
C TRP A 589 -45.98 1.13 -16.82
N ASN A 590 -45.68 2.41 -16.85
CA ASN A 590 -46.44 3.44 -16.14
C ASN A 590 -47.90 3.48 -16.63
N ALA A 591 -48.11 3.42 -17.96
CA ALA A 591 -49.44 3.40 -18.56
C ALA A 591 -50.25 2.11 -18.22
N ALA A 592 -49.57 0.96 -18.08
CA ALA A 592 -50.18 -0.29 -17.65
C ALA A 592 -50.51 -0.29 -16.14
N SER A 593 -49.61 0.25 -15.33
CA SER A 593 -49.80 0.37 -13.87
C SER A 593 -50.96 1.29 -13.50
N GLU A 594 -51.15 2.40 -14.22
CA GLU A 594 -52.31 3.30 -14.03
C GLU A 594 -53.65 2.60 -14.32
N GLU A 595 -53.69 1.76 -15.35
CA GLU A 595 -54.88 0.99 -15.69
C GLU A 595 -55.20 -0.08 -14.65
N MET A 596 -54.16 -0.82 -14.20
CA MET A 596 -54.29 -1.81 -13.12
C MET A 596 -54.80 -1.18 -11.82
N TYR A 597 -54.31 0.02 -11.50
CA TYR A 597 -54.71 0.75 -10.30
C TYR A 597 -56.18 1.21 -10.40
N LYS A 598 -56.61 1.71 -11.56
CA LYS A 598 -58.01 2.08 -11.83
C LYS A 598 -58.94 0.86 -11.77
N ALA A 599 -58.55 -0.25 -12.40
CA ALA A 599 -59.32 -1.50 -12.36
C ALA A 599 -59.46 -2.08 -10.95
N THR A 600 -58.42 -1.93 -10.11
CA THR A 600 -58.45 -2.36 -8.72
C THR A 600 -59.34 -1.45 -7.85
N GLN A 601 -59.35 -0.14 -8.12
CA GLN A 601 -60.28 0.80 -7.46
C GLN A 601 -61.74 0.55 -7.87
N GLU A 602 -62.03 0.28 -9.15
CA GLU A 602 -63.38 -0.02 -9.62
C GLU A 602 -63.89 -1.37 -9.09
N ALA A 603 -63.03 -2.38 -8.98
CA ALA A 603 -63.34 -3.66 -8.35
C ALA A 603 -63.54 -3.55 -6.83
N GLY A 604 -62.81 -2.64 -6.15
CA GLY A 604 -62.98 -2.35 -4.72
C GLY A 604 -64.24 -1.51 -4.39
N ALA A 605 -64.79 -0.78 -5.38
CA ALA A 605 -65.98 0.07 -5.19
C ALA A 605 -67.31 -0.72 -5.23
N GLN A 606 -67.32 -2.00 -5.65
CA GLN A 606 -68.52 -2.86 -5.68
C GLN A 606 -68.67 -3.78 -4.46
N GLY A 607 -67.92 -3.63 -3.42
CA GLY A 607 -67.96 -4.55 -2.29
C GLY A 607 -67.47 -4.02 -0.95
N ALA A 608 -68.09 -2.93 -0.40
CA ALA A 608 -67.97 -2.67 1.03
C ALA A 608 -69.10 -1.74 1.52
N PRO A 609 -69.77 -2.06 2.65
CA PRO A 609 -70.68 -1.14 3.28
C PRO A 609 -69.95 -0.08 4.10
N ALA A 610 -70.62 1.10 4.16
CA ALA A 610 -70.16 2.31 4.81
C ALA A 610 -69.75 2.10 6.30
N GLY A 611 -68.65 2.70 6.67
CA GLY A 611 -68.19 2.90 8.06
C GLY A 611 -67.25 4.11 8.15
N GLU A 612 -67.72 5.12 8.85
CA GLU A 612 -67.16 6.45 9.05
C GLU A 612 -65.76 6.51 9.64
N GLY A 613 -64.97 7.51 9.25
CA GLY A 613 -63.83 7.99 10.03
C GLY A 613 -62.67 8.58 9.24
N GLN A 614 -62.73 9.89 8.90
CA GLN A 614 -61.57 10.69 8.50
C GLN A 614 -60.63 10.92 9.69
N PRO A 615 -59.29 11.16 9.51
CA PRO A 615 -58.91 12.52 9.12
C PRO A 615 -57.79 12.62 8.06
N GLN A 616 -57.77 13.78 7.42
CA GLN A 616 -56.81 14.34 6.51
C GLN A 616 -55.39 14.41 7.05
N GLY A 617 -54.42 14.30 6.13
CA GLY A 617 -53.02 14.66 6.33
C GLY A 617 -52.28 14.67 5.01
N ASP A 618 -51.80 15.81 4.65
CA ASP A 618 -51.24 16.32 3.39
C ASP A 618 -50.12 15.48 2.73
N ALA A 619 -50.12 15.62 1.39
CA ALA A 619 -49.04 15.18 0.51
C ALA A 619 -47.98 16.28 0.39
N SER A 620 -46.70 15.93 0.52
CA SER A 620 -45.60 16.54 -0.24
C SER A 620 -44.29 15.76 -0.08
N GLY A 621 -43.76 15.29 -1.21
CA GLY A 621 -42.38 15.46 -1.68
C GLY A 621 -41.22 14.77 -0.96
N ALA A 622 -40.66 13.83 -1.70
CA ALA A 622 -39.23 13.57 -1.98
C ALA A 622 -38.17 13.80 -0.88
N ASP A 623 -37.27 12.85 -0.90
CA ASP A 623 -35.90 12.79 -0.36
C ASP A 623 -35.76 11.98 0.94
N ASN A 624 -35.45 10.68 0.76
CA ASN A 624 -34.92 9.85 1.82
C ASN A 624 -33.40 10.02 1.88
N VAL A 625 -32.97 10.97 2.70
CA VAL A 625 -31.66 10.94 3.33
C VAL A 625 -31.89 10.44 4.75
N THR A 626 -31.40 9.27 5.10
CA THR A 626 -31.45 8.76 6.46
C THR A 626 -30.22 9.27 7.20
N ASP A 627 -30.38 10.34 7.96
CA ASP A 627 -29.46 10.72 9.03
C ASP A 627 -29.61 9.73 10.18
N VAL A 628 -28.50 9.18 10.64
CA VAL A 628 -28.45 8.35 11.83
C VAL A 628 -28.07 9.24 13.01
N ASP A 629 -29.05 9.55 13.87
CA ASP A 629 -28.81 10.22 15.14
C ASP A 629 -28.05 9.30 16.10
N PHE A 630 -26.93 9.80 16.62
CA PHE A 630 -26.21 9.17 17.71
C PHE A 630 -26.86 9.56 19.05
N GLU A 631 -27.42 8.59 19.76
CA GLU A 631 -27.81 8.75 21.17
C GLU A 631 -26.60 8.51 22.06
N GLU A 632 -26.24 9.54 22.82
CA GLU A 632 -25.22 9.49 23.88
C GLU A 632 -25.74 8.67 25.08
N VAL A 633 -25.20 7.49 25.31
CA VAL A 633 -25.49 6.72 26.52
C VAL A 633 -24.63 7.27 27.66
N LYS A 634 -25.24 7.96 28.60
CA LYS A 634 -24.61 8.32 29.88
C LYS A 634 -24.59 7.07 30.78
N ASP A 635 -23.40 6.57 31.05
CA ASP A 635 -23.18 5.59 32.12
C ASP A 635 -23.30 6.30 33.50
N ASP A 636 -24.32 5.90 34.24
CA ASP A 636 -24.43 6.20 35.67
C ASP A 636 -23.63 5.18 36.49
N LYS A 637 -22.84 5.75 37.38
CA LYS A 637 -22.01 5.16 38.40
C LYS A 637 -22.55 3.89 39.07
N LYS A 638 -21.70 2.86 39.20
CA LYS A 638 -21.28 2.35 40.53
C LYS A 638 -19.91 1.67 40.42
#